data_df265579899090dadfedb5e193193b93
#
_entry.id   df265579899090dadfedb5e193193b93
#
_cell.length_a   1.000
_cell.length_b   1.000
_cell.length_c   1.000
_cell.angle_alpha   90.00
_cell.angle_beta   90.00
_cell.angle_gamma   90.00
#
_symmetry.space_group_name_H-M   'P 1'
#
loop_
_entity.id
_entity.type
_entity.pdbx_description
1 polymer ?
#
loop_
_entity_poly.entity_id
_entity_poly.type
_entity_poly.pdbx_seq_one_letter_code
_entity_poly.pdbx_strand_id
1 'polypeptide(L)'
;MFLDDRSVNLLNELIRTPQIKNKELEGKFKLSRRQISYSIEKINHWLETKNLTPITKSRNGNFIIDKKIFEHFSVPHPSVNQLQEYIPTEKERALLIILYLLGKKEEVSLFHIIDLFNVSKNTGISDIKEASEFIKKYSLSIVYSRADGYVIAGDEFQIRKLLIIVVKSVLNLFNGHKYFEKVLQLDISPMTEKVKSIETSLNIHLTDESYESLPYIIELIFSRIEQGHFLNADFHIGIMELADTEEYLVTELLLNEDMDLPISERIWLTLQLLTSNVLQSDILTDQRLNELKFAILDMLDLFEKKSCIFIDDKKDILDKLMIHMRPAYYRIKYHLTLKEHYSIQLIEEYLELHEMVSASINPLEKLIGEKFPKGELAFITMFLAGQLIKQGEELHKKKRAVVICTNGLTVSKIMKQTLKEIFPEFYFAESLSLRQFQMYQQDYHIIFSTIPIQSAQPVYLINPLMTLHEKELLRKQVISTIDKSGYETININKLIETIKQNAIITDETALMTSLSSLFQDSQKRDIKDNNVISYGLRKFLPSDFIQYRDNVENWQEAIRIACEPLVKNNIIKSSYVNTLIEDNDHQQIYSFLGENMAIPHAATEKGVLADAFAMLILKNPVEFANGQKVSIVTPLAIYNPNRHLKALFQLADLAEDNEKMSKLLDSKEVTDAWLIINGS
;
A
#
# COMPACT_ATOMS: atom_id res chain seq x y z
N MET A 1 -32.28 8.08 16.03
CA MET A 1 -32.30 7.23 14.82
C MET A 1 -30.90 7.19 14.27
N PHE A 2 -30.39 6.00 13.91
CA PHE A 2 -28.97 5.78 13.60
C PHE A 2 -28.83 5.41 12.14
N LEU A 3 -27.68 5.79 11.56
CA LEU A 3 -27.33 5.37 10.21
C LEU A 3 -26.65 4.01 10.27
N ASP A 4 -27.13 3.08 9.46
CA ASP A 4 -26.43 1.83 9.19
C ASP A 4 -25.23 2.10 8.26
N ASP A 5 -24.27 1.17 8.21
CA ASP A 5 -23.03 1.28 7.42
C ASP A 5 -23.31 1.63 5.94
N ARG A 6 -24.34 1.02 5.34
CA ARG A 6 -24.76 1.34 3.97
C ARG A 6 -25.19 2.80 3.83
N SER A 7 -25.95 3.34 4.79
CA SER A 7 -26.40 4.74 4.77
C SER A 7 -25.23 5.69 5.04
N VAL A 8 -24.28 5.32 5.92
CA VAL A 8 -23.04 6.08 6.17
C VAL A 8 -22.18 6.13 4.89
N ASN A 9 -21.97 5.00 4.23
CA ASN A 9 -21.18 4.93 3.00
C ASN A 9 -21.85 5.71 1.87
N LEU A 10 -23.18 5.65 1.74
CA LEU A 10 -23.93 6.45 0.79
C LEU A 10 -23.84 7.95 1.09
N LEU A 11 -23.96 8.35 2.36
CA LEU A 11 -23.82 9.74 2.78
C LEU A 11 -22.41 10.28 2.50
N ASN A 12 -21.39 9.51 2.84
CA ASN A 12 -20.01 9.85 2.54
C ASN A 12 -19.78 10.02 1.04
N GLU A 13 -20.35 9.13 0.22
CA GLU A 13 -20.25 9.23 -1.24
C GLU A 13 -20.99 10.47 -1.78
N LEU A 14 -22.17 10.77 -1.28
CA LEU A 14 -22.94 11.95 -1.66
C LEU A 14 -22.23 13.25 -1.26
N ILE A 15 -21.55 13.27 -0.11
CA ILE A 15 -20.71 14.39 0.32
C ILE A 15 -19.47 14.51 -0.58
N ARG A 16 -18.85 13.40 -0.92
CA ARG A 16 -17.67 13.35 -1.79
C ARG A 16 -17.99 13.73 -3.23
N THR A 17 -19.13 13.28 -3.74
CA THR A 17 -19.54 13.45 -5.14
C THR A 17 -20.98 13.98 -5.22
N PRO A 18 -21.21 15.28 -4.92
CA PRO A 18 -22.57 15.84 -4.89
C PRO A 18 -23.35 15.75 -6.20
N GLN A 19 -22.65 15.58 -7.33
CA GLN A 19 -23.25 15.48 -8.66
C GLN A 19 -23.51 14.03 -9.12
N ILE A 20 -23.22 13.03 -8.27
CA ILE A 20 -23.41 11.62 -8.61
C ILE A 20 -24.88 11.32 -8.88
N LYS A 21 -25.18 10.54 -9.92
CA LYS A 21 -26.54 10.14 -10.28
C LYS A 21 -26.90 8.80 -9.63
N ASN A 22 -28.22 8.57 -9.44
CA ASN A 22 -28.72 7.31 -8.88
C ASN A 22 -28.14 6.08 -9.60
N LYS A 23 -28.05 6.10 -10.93
CA LYS A 23 -27.53 4.96 -11.73
C LYS A 23 -26.05 4.66 -11.42
N GLU A 24 -25.27 5.68 -11.14
CA GLU A 24 -23.87 5.53 -10.75
C GLU A 24 -23.75 4.94 -9.33
N LEU A 25 -24.61 5.41 -8.40
CA LEU A 25 -24.72 4.81 -7.06
C LEU A 25 -25.18 3.35 -7.11
N GLU A 26 -26.16 3.02 -7.97
CA GLU A 26 -26.60 1.64 -8.20
C GLU A 26 -25.45 0.74 -8.64
N GLY A 27 -24.64 1.20 -9.58
CA GLY A 27 -23.46 0.46 -10.06
C GLY A 27 -22.35 0.35 -9.01
N LYS A 28 -22.03 1.46 -8.34
CA LYS A 28 -20.92 1.52 -7.36
C LYS A 28 -21.19 0.67 -6.13
N PHE A 29 -22.39 0.74 -5.57
CA PHE A 29 -22.78 0.02 -4.35
C PHE A 29 -23.48 -1.31 -4.59
N LYS A 30 -23.73 -1.68 -5.85
CA LYS A 30 -24.51 -2.87 -6.25
C LYS A 30 -25.88 -2.92 -5.56
N LEU A 31 -26.54 -1.77 -5.44
CA LEU A 31 -27.83 -1.59 -4.79
C LEU A 31 -28.92 -1.29 -5.83
N SER A 32 -30.16 -1.75 -5.58
CA SER A 32 -31.29 -1.33 -6.37
C SER A 32 -31.69 0.11 -6.06
N ARG A 33 -32.33 0.79 -7.01
CA ARG A 33 -32.87 2.15 -6.86
C ARG A 33 -33.76 2.30 -5.62
N ARG A 34 -34.53 1.27 -5.28
CA ARG A 34 -35.40 1.26 -4.09
C ARG A 34 -34.56 1.23 -2.80
N GLN A 35 -33.50 0.46 -2.75
CA GLN A 35 -32.59 0.40 -1.61
C GLN A 35 -31.86 1.72 -1.38
N ILE A 36 -31.41 2.38 -2.46
CA ILE A 36 -30.78 3.72 -2.38
C ILE A 36 -31.80 4.75 -1.86
N SER A 37 -33.03 4.78 -2.40
CA SER A 37 -34.07 5.70 -1.93
C SER A 37 -34.37 5.53 -0.46
N TYR A 38 -34.49 4.29 0.01
CA TYR A 38 -34.71 3.97 1.42
C TYR A 38 -33.54 4.42 2.30
N SER A 39 -32.30 4.21 1.86
CA SER A 39 -31.13 4.69 2.60
C SER A 39 -31.06 6.22 2.66
N ILE A 40 -31.46 6.93 1.59
CA ILE A 40 -31.53 8.39 1.57
C ILE A 40 -32.62 8.91 2.52
N GLU A 41 -33.76 8.24 2.61
CA GLU A 41 -34.80 8.58 3.60
C GLU A 41 -34.27 8.45 5.04
N LYS A 42 -33.53 7.37 5.33
CA LYS A 42 -32.86 7.23 6.63
C LYS A 42 -31.84 8.32 6.89
N ILE A 43 -31.03 8.66 5.90
CA ILE A 43 -30.04 9.75 5.98
C ILE A 43 -30.76 11.07 6.29
N ASN A 44 -31.83 11.38 5.57
CA ASN A 44 -32.58 12.60 5.75
C ASN A 44 -33.20 12.71 7.15
N HIS A 45 -33.82 11.64 7.60
CA HIS A 45 -34.34 11.62 8.96
C HIS A 45 -33.25 11.80 10.03
N TRP A 46 -32.06 11.18 9.81
CA TRP A 46 -30.91 11.41 10.68
C TRP A 46 -30.41 12.85 10.62
N LEU A 47 -30.31 13.47 9.43
CA LEU A 47 -29.94 14.88 9.27
C LEU A 47 -30.91 15.80 10.00
N GLU A 48 -32.22 15.54 9.95
CA GLU A 48 -33.25 16.26 10.70
C GLU A 48 -33.02 16.18 12.21
N THR A 49 -32.65 15.00 12.75
CA THR A 49 -32.31 14.87 14.18
C THR A 49 -31.10 15.69 14.61
N LYS A 50 -30.27 16.10 13.65
CA LYS A 50 -29.08 16.97 13.84
C LYS A 50 -29.35 18.43 13.48
N ASN A 51 -30.61 18.80 13.23
CA ASN A 51 -31.00 20.13 12.74
C ASN A 51 -30.29 20.55 11.44
N LEU A 52 -29.99 19.57 10.58
CA LEU A 52 -29.42 19.78 9.25
C LEU A 52 -30.49 19.63 8.18
N THR A 53 -30.32 20.34 7.06
CA THR A 53 -31.27 20.31 5.94
C THR A 53 -31.25 18.93 5.24
N PRO A 54 -32.41 18.31 4.95
CA PRO A 54 -32.46 17.05 4.22
C PRO A 54 -31.84 17.15 2.81
N ILE A 55 -31.24 16.06 2.35
CA ILE A 55 -30.77 15.91 0.98
C ILE A 55 -31.98 15.77 0.06
N THR A 56 -32.11 16.64 -0.93
CA THR A 56 -33.18 16.64 -1.90
C THR A 56 -32.67 16.30 -3.30
N LYS A 57 -33.58 16.08 -4.26
CA LYS A 57 -33.23 15.85 -5.67
C LYS A 57 -33.69 17.01 -6.54
N SER A 58 -32.82 17.45 -7.44
CA SER A 58 -33.16 18.41 -8.48
C SER A 58 -34.06 17.76 -9.54
N ARG A 59 -34.71 18.58 -10.38
CA ARG A 59 -35.49 18.09 -11.54
C ARG A 59 -34.67 17.25 -12.51
N ASN A 60 -33.37 17.45 -12.56
CA ASN A 60 -32.42 16.71 -13.41
C ASN A 60 -31.89 15.43 -12.74
N GLY A 61 -32.40 15.06 -11.55
CA GLY A 61 -32.04 13.84 -10.83
C GLY A 61 -30.73 13.91 -10.04
N ASN A 62 -30.07 15.08 -9.95
CA ASN A 62 -28.89 15.28 -9.11
C ASN A 62 -29.31 15.53 -7.66
N PHE A 63 -28.47 15.10 -6.71
CA PHE A 63 -28.68 15.37 -5.30
C PHE A 63 -28.29 16.80 -4.96
N ILE A 64 -29.14 17.47 -4.17
CA ILE A 64 -28.90 18.82 -3.64
C ILE A 64 -28.55 18.65 -2.16
N ILE A 65 -27.33 19.04 -1.80
CA ILE A 65 -26.78 18.90 -0.45
C ILE A 65 -26.48 20.30 0.07
N ASP A 66 -27.03 20.64 1.23
CA ASP A 66 -26.85 21.94 1.86
C ASP A 66 -25.38 22.13 2.31
N LYS A 67 -24.87 23.35 2.19
CA LYS A 67 -23.51 23.71 2.58
C LYS A 67 -23.21 23.39 4.06
N LYS A 68 -24.19 23.50 4.94
CA LYS A 68 -24.07 23.18 6.35
C LYS A 68 -23.75 21.69 6.61
N ILE A 69 -24.15 20.79 5.72
CA ILE A 69 -23.80 19.37 5.80
C ILE A 69 -22.29 19.23 5.58
N PHE A 70 -21.72 19.86 4.57
CA PHE A 70 -20.28 19.84 4.34
C PHE A 70 -19.51 20.46 5.51
N GLU A 71 -19.99 21.58 6.05
CA GLU A 71 -19.37 22.22 7.22
C GLU A 71 -19.43 21.31 8.46
N HIS A 72 -20.53 20.60 8.68
CA HIS A 72 -20.70 19.67 9.79
C HIS A 72 -19.71 18.49 9.73
N PHE A 73 -19.40 18.00 8.54
CA PHE A 73 -18.44 16.90 8.34
C PHE A 73 -16.99 17.36 8.15
N SER A 74 -16.75 18.67 7.96
CA SER A 74 -15.39 19.25 7.83
C SER A 74 -14.82 19.79 9.14
N VAL A 75 -15.61 19.88 10.21
CA VAL A 75 -15.16 20.32 11.55
C VAL A 75 -14.82 19.08 12.39
N PRO A 76 -13.72 19.08 13.15
CA PRO A 76 -13.45 17.99 14.10
C PRO A 76 -14.61 17.88 15.07
N HIS A 77 -15.30 16.75 15.05
CA HIS A 77 -16.47 16.55 15.92
C HIS A 77 -16.08 16.62 17.40
N PRO A 78 -16.80 17.39 18.23
CA PRO A 78 -16.70 17.26 19.67
C PRO A 78 -17.20 15.89 20.08
N SER A 79 -16.36 15.17 20.80
CA SER A 79 -16.61 13.95 21.57
C SER A 79 -17.42 12.81 20.90
N VAL A 80 -16.72 11.72 20.68
CA VAL A 80 -17.18 10.38 20.29
C VAL A 80 -18.34 9.81 21.14
N ASN A 81 -18.77 10.50 22.21
CA ASN A 81 -19.78 10.01 23.15
C ASN A 81 -21.24 10.12 22.67
N GLN A 82 -21.52 10.65 21.46
CA GLN A 82 -22.90 10.81 20.98
C GLN A 82 -23.34 9.84 19.87
N LEU A 83 -22.48 8.92 19.43
CA LEU A 83 -22.87 7.83 18.52
C LEU A 83 -23.13 6.53 19.30
N GLN A 84 -24.08 6.56 20.21
CA GLN A 84 -24.27 5.48 21.20
C GLN A 84 -24.87 4.17 20.66
N GLU A 85 -25.34 4.07 19.41
CA GLU A 85 -25.94 2.82 18.89
C GLU A 85 -25.63 2.61 17.39
N TYR A 86 -24.41 2.20 17.08
CA TYR A 86 -24.11 1.60 15.79
C TYR A 86 -24.73 0.20 15.72
N ILE A 87 -25.48 -0.08 14.65
CA ILE A 87 -26.06 -1.41 14.40
C ILE A 87 -25.15 -2.14 13.41
N PRO A 88 -24.48 -3.22 13.83
CA PRO A 88 -23.61 -3.99 12.95
C PRO A 88 -24.34 -4.53 11.72
N THR A 89 -23.69 -4.52 10.57
CA THR A 89 -24.18 -5.16 9.35
C THR A 89 -24.20 -6.69 9.49
N GLU A 90 -24.83 -7.41 8.54
CA GLU A 90 -24.85 -8.88 8.54
C GLU A 90 -23.43 -9.47 8.58
N LYS A 91 -22.49 -8.92 7.79
CA LYS A 91 -21.09 -9.38 7.80
C LYS A 91 -20.35 -9.09 9.10
N GLU A 92 -20.59 -7.94 9.69
CA GLU A 92 -20.01 -7.59 10.99
C GLU A 92 -20.60 -8.46 12.11
N ARG A 93 -21.91 -8.71 12.10
CA ARG A 93 -22.52 -9.64 13.06
C ARG A 93 -21.97 -11.05 12.88
N ALA A 94 -21.73 -11.51 11.64
CA ALA A 94 -21.08 -12.80 11.39
C ALA A 94 -19.68 -12.88 12.03
N LEU A 95 -18.84 -11.83 11.89
CA LEU A 95 -17.54 -11.76 12.58
C LEU A 95 -17.68 -11.77 14.10
N LEU A 96 -18.64 -11.02 14.64
CA LEU A 96 -18.90 -10.98 16.07
C LEU A 96 -19.44 -12.31 16.61
N ILE A 97 -20.23 -13.07 15.83
CA ILE A 97 -20.64 -14.44 16.17
C ILE A 97 -19.41 -15.34 16.25
N ILE A 98 -18.50 -15.27 15.26
CA ILE A 98 -17.27 -16.06 15.28
C ILE A 98 -16.44 -15.70 16.52
N LEU A 99 -16.26 -14.41 16.84
CA LEU A 99 -15.58 -13.97 18.05
C LEU A 99 -16.23 -14.56 19.30
N TYR A 100 -17.56 -14.53 19.37
CA TYR A 100 -18.32 -15.08 20.49
C TYR A 100 -18.07 -16.58 20.67
N LEU A 101 -18.10 -17.34 19.56
CA LEU A 101 -17.84 -18.78 19.59
C LEU A 101 -16.38 -19.12 19.93
N LEU A 102 -15.43 -18.25 19.61
CA LEU A 102 -14.01 -18.45 19.89
C LEU A 102 -13.65 -18.21 21.36
N GLY A 103 -14.33 -17.26 22.03
CA GLY A 103 -13.95 -16.83 23.38
C GLY A 103 -14.92 -17.20 24.49
N LYS A 104 -16.12 -17.72 24.18
CA LYS A 104 -17.12 -18.05 25.19
C LYS A 104 -16.79 -19.38 25.90
N LYS A 105 -16.86 -19.38 27.23
CA LYS A 105 -16.64 -20.56 28.09
C LYS A 105 -17.92 -21.38 28.30
N GLU A 106 -19.09 -20.80 28.03
CA GLU A 106 -20.40 -21.40 28.23
C GLU A 106 -21.03 -21.84 26.91
N GLU A 107 -22.04 -22.70 27.00
CA GLU A 107 -22.84 -23.15 25.84
C GLU A 107 -23.47 -21.98 25.09
N VAL A 108 -23.27 -21.92 23.77
CA VAL A 108 -23.83 -20.87 22.89
C VAL A 108 -25.02 -21.41 22.11
N SER A 109 -26.22 -20.93 22.44
CA SER A 109 -27.45 -21.23 21.71
C SER A 109 -27.82 -20.14 20.72
N LEU A 110 -28.76 -20.44 19.82
CA LEU A 110 -29.36 -19.44 18.93
C LEU A 110 -29.99 -18.28 19.72
N PHE A 111 -30.54 -18.57 20.89
CA PHE A 111 -31.13 -17.55 21.75
C PHE A 111 -30.10 -16.52 22.22
N HIS A 112 -28.92 -16.96 22.64
CA HIS A 112 -27.83 -16.07 23.05
C HIS A 112 -27.39 -15.15 21.91
N ILE A 113 -27.34 -15.64 20.66
CA ILE A 113 -26.99 -14.85 19.47
C ILE A 113 -28.08 -13.80 19.15
N ILE A 114 -29.37 -14.20 19.22
CA ILE A 114 -30.50 -13.31 19.00
C ILE A 114 -30.52 -12.17 20.03
N ASP A 115 -30.33 -12.52 21.29
CA ASP A 115 -30.33 -11.57 22.41
C ASP A 115 -29.16 -10.59 22.31
N LEU A 116 -27.94 -11.10 22.05
CA LEU A 116 -26.72 -10.29 21.95
C LEU A 116 -26.83 -9.17 20.91
N PHE A 117 -27.44 -9.44 19.77
CA PHE A 117 -27.59 -8.49 18.66
C PHE A 117 -28.97 -7.85 18.57
N ASN A 118 -29.92 -8.25 19.41
CA ASN A 118 -31.30 -7.81 19.38
C ASN A 118 -31.95 -7.97 17.98
N VAL A 119 -31.80 -9.15 17.38
CA VAL A 119 -32.28 -9.46 16.02
C VAL A 119 -33.38 -10.51 16.04
N SER A 120 -34.11 -10.66 14.91
CA SER A 120 -35.09 -11.72 14.76
C SER A 120 -34.44 -13.10 14.67
N LYS A 121 -35.22 -14.18 14.98
CA LYS A 121 -34.75 -15.56 14.83
C LYS A 121 -34.23 -15.86 13.40
N ASN A 122 -34.93 -15.38 12.39
CA ASN A 122 -34.54 -15.60 10.98
C ASN A 122 -33.25 -14.87 10.66
N THR A 123 -33.05 -13.65 11.17
CA THR A 123 -31.81 -12.88 11.04
C THR A 123 -30.66 -13.61 11.71
N GLY A 124 -30.83 -14.08 12.95
CA GLY A 124 -29.79 -14.83 13.66
C GLY A 124 -29.36 -16.10 12.94
N ILE A 125 -30.32 -16.83 12.33
CA ILE A 125 -29.98 -18.01 11.49
C ILE A 125 -29.22 -17.61 10.23
N SER A 126 -29.59 -16.48 9.57
CA SER A 126 -28.85 -15.96 8.40
C SER A 126 -27.44 -15.56 8.79
N ASP A 127 -27.27 -14.87 9.91
CA ASP A 127 -25.97 -14.43 10.40
C ASP A 127 -25.03 -15.61 10.75
N ILE A 128 -25.57 -16.70 11.35
CA ILE A 128 -24.82 -17.94 11.59
C ILE A 128 -24.40 -18.59 10.27
N LYS A 129 -25.28 -18.58 9.25
CA LYS A 129 -24.95 -19.11 7.94
C LYS A 129 -23.83 -18.31 7.28
N GLU A 130 -23.86 -16.98 7.33
CA GLU A 130 -22.80 -16.11 6.83
C GLU A 130 -21.48 -16.35 7.59
N ALA A 131 -21.52 -16.50 8.91
CA ALA A 131 -20.37 -16.88 9.73
C ALA A 131 -19.79 -18.24 9.30
N SER A 132 -20.65 -19.23 9.05
CA SER A 132 -20.25 -20.57 8.59
C SER A 132 -19.59 -20.53 7.21
N GLU A 133 -20.13 -19.74 6.26
CA GLU A 133 -19.50 -19.55 4.94
C GLU A 133 -18.13 -18.85 5.06
N PHE A 134 -18.01 -17.87 5.96
CA PHE A 134 -16.75 -17.17 6.18
C PHE A 134 -15.63 -18.10 6.64
N ILE A 135 -15.90 -19.04 7.57
CA ILE A 135 -14.88 -19.91 8.15
C ILE A 135 -14.50 -21.11 7.27
N LYS A 136 -15.34 -21.50 6.29
CA LYS A 136 -15.05 -22.62 5.37
C LYS A 136 -13.72 -22.49 4.64
N LYS A 137 -13.31 -21.27 4.28
CA LYS A 137 -12.02 -21.00 3.63
C LYS A 137 -10.79 -21.36 4.46
N TYR A 138 -11.00 -21.61 5.77
CA TYR A 138 -9.98 -22.06 6.71
C TYR A 138 -10.11 -23.56 7.02
N SER A 139 -10.95 -24.30 6.28
CA SER A 139 -11.26 -25.71 6.53
C SER A 139 -11.93 -25.94 7.89
N LEU A 140 -12.67 -24.96 8.38
CA LEU A 140 -13.41 -24.98 9.64
C LEU A 140 -14.93 -25.04 9.39
N SER A 141 -15.69 -25.52 10.38
CA SER A 141 -17.15 -25.54 10.33
C SER A 141 -17.77 -25.11 11.66
N ILE A 142 -18.96 -24.49 11.60
CA ILE A 142 -19.79 -24.28 12.78
C ILE A 142 -20.74 -25.46 12.88
N VAL A 143 -20.67 -26.19 14.01
CA VAL A 143 -21.52 -27.33 14.30
C VAL A 143 -22.38 -27.02 15.54
N TYR A 144 -23.53 -27.67 15.62
CA TYR A 144 -24.41 -27.57 16.76
C TYR A 144 -24.59 -28.92 17.44
N SER A 145 -24.40 -28.97 18.74
CA SER A 145 -24.76 -30.13 19.57
C SER A 145 -25.74 -29.70 20.67
N ARG A 146 -26.43 -30.65 21.25
CA ARG A 146 -27.32 -30.38 22.39
C ARG A 146 -26.54 -30.12 23.70
N ALA A 147 -25.31 -30.62 23.76
CA ALA A 147 -24.46 -30.50 24.95
C ALA A 147 -23.67 -29.21 24.96
N ASP A 148 -23.13 -28.81 23.79
CA ASP A 148 -22.14 -27.70 23.70
C ASP A 148 -22.68 -26.47 22.97
N GLY A 149 -23.91 -26.55 22.43
CA GLY A 149 -24.48 -25.49 21.58
C GLY A 149 -23.76 -25.36 20.24
N TYR A 150 -23.59 -24.13 19.74
CA TYR A 150 -22.79 -23.82 18.56
C TYR A 150 -21.32 -23.75 18.91
N VAL A 151 -20.50 -24.54 18.21
CA VAL A 151 -19.04 -24.56 18.37
C VAL A 151 -18.35 -24.53 17.02
N ILE A 152 -17.13 -23.98 16.98
CA ILE A 152 -16.27 -24.05 15.81
C ILE A 152 -15.48 -25.37 15.88
N ALA A 153 -15.67 -26.22 14.86
CA ALA A 153 -15.02 -27.53 14.75
C ALA A 153 -13.95 -27.51 13.65
N GLY A 154 -12.83 -28.14 13.92
CA GLY A 154 -11.70 -28.30 13.01
C GLY A 154 -10.38 -28.41 13.75
N ASP A 155 -9.27 -28.29 13.02
CA ASP A 155 -7.93 -28.30 13.57
C ASP A 155 -7.65 -27.04 14.41
N GLU A 156 -7.06 -27.20 15.61
CA GLU A 156 -6.83 -26.09 16.53
C GLU A 156 -5.87 -25.03 15.97
N PHE A 157 -4.88 -25.42 15.17
CA PHE A 157 -4.00 -24.48 14.48
C PHE A 157 -4.78 -23.54 13.55
N GLN A 158 -5.73 -24.09 12.77
CA GLN A 158 -6.59 -23.30 11.89
C GLN A 158 -7.55 -22.41 12.68
N ILE A 159 -8.06 -22.90 13.81
CA ILE A 159 -8.92 -22.12 14.71
C ILE A 159 -8.16 -20.91 15.25
N ARG A 160 -6.90 -21.09 15.67
CA ARG A 160 -6.06 -19.97 16.15
C ARG A 160 -5.67 -18.99 15.06
N LYS A 161 -5.45 -19.45 13.84
CA LYS A 161 -5.29 -18.55 12.68
C LYS A 161 -6.56 -17.73 12.43
N LEU A 162 -7.73 -18.36 12.49
CA LEU A 162 -9.02 -17.65 12.39
C LEU A 162 -9.17 -16.63 13.52
N LEU A 163 -8.81 -16.97 14.77
CA LEU A 163 -8.86 -16.10 15.93
C LEU A 163 -8.09 -14.80 15.69
N ILE A 164 -6.85 -14.89 15.21
CA ILE A 164 -6.02 -13.70 14.90
C ILE A 164 -6.72 -12.80 13.88
N ILE A 165 -7.28 -13.39 12.82
CA ILE A 165 -7.98 -12.66 11.77
C ILE A 165 -9.23 -11.95 12.32
N VAL A 166 -10.01 -12.67 13.11
CA VAL A 166 -11.26 -12.15 13.68
C VAL A 166 -10.98 -11.04 14.68
N VAL A 167 -10.00 -11.19 15.57
CA VAL A 167 -9.58 -10.14 16.50
C VAL A 167 -9.21 -8.87 15.75
N LYS A 168 -8.31 -8.94 14.79
CA LYS A 168 -7.89 -7.79 13.97
C LYS A 168 -9.07 -7.18 13.21
N SER A 169 -9.93 -8.00 12.62
CA SER A 169 -11.10 -7.53 11.88
C SER A 169 -12.11 -6.82 12.78
N VAL A 170 -12.36 -7.34 13.99
CA VAL A 170 -13.29 -6.73 14.95
C VAL A 170 -12.74 -5.42 15.52
N LEU A 171 -11.42 -5.34 15.82
CA LEU A 171 -10.79 -4.10 16.26
C LEU A 171 -10.91 -2.98 15.21
N ASN A 172 -10.90 -3.34 13.93
CA ASN A 172 -11.10 -2.40 12.82
C ASN A 172 -12.56 -1.95 12.63
N LEU A 173 -13.53 -2.57 13.31
CA LEU A 173 -14.93 -2.12 13.29
C LEU A 173 -15.10 -0.82 14.09
N PHE A 174 -16.17 -0.10 13.80
CA PHE A 174 -16.54 1.06 14.58
C PHE A 174 -16.77 0.67 16.06
N ASN A 175 -16.04 1.29 16.99
CA ASN A 175 -16.01 0.92 18.41
C ASN A 175 -15.62 -0.55 18.67
N GLY A 176 -14.70 -1.11 17.88
CA GLY A 176 -14.28 -2.51 17.95
C GLY A 176 -13.97 -3.03 19.36
N HIS A 177 -13.24 -2.25 20.17
CA HIS A 177 -12.92 -2.61 21.57
C HIS A 177 -14.15 -2.88 22.43
N LYS A 178 -15.24 -2.12 22.26
CA LYS A 178 -16.48 -2.31 23.03
C LYS A 178 -17.17 -3.64 22.73
N TYR A 179 -16.93 -4.23 21.58
CA TYR A 179 -17.49 -5.54 21.27
C TYR A 179 -16.82 -6.67 22.07
N PHE A 180 -15.53 -6.56 22.37
CA PHE A 180 -14.86 -7.53 23.24
C PHE A 180 -15.43 -7.47 24.66
N GLU A 181 -15.65 -6.27 25.20
CA GLU A 181 -16.30 -6.09 26.49
C GLU A 181 -17.74 -6.63 26.47
N LYS A 182 -18.53 -6.26 25.45
CA LYS A 182 -19.95 -6.65 25.35
C LYS A 182 -20.14 -8.14 25.08
N VAL A 183 -19.31 -8.74 24.18
CA VAL A 183 -19.46 -10.11 23.69
C VAL A 183 -18.82 -11.13 24.62
N LEU A 184 -17.63 -10.81 25.15
CA LEU A 184 -16.81 -11.73 25.93
C LEU A 184 -16.68 -11.37 27.41
N GLN A 185 -17.10 -10.15 27.80
CA GLN A 185 -16.94 -9.61 29.16
C GLN A 185 -15.48 -9.67 29.66
N LEU A 186 -14.53 -9.40 28.74
CA LEU A 186 -13.12 -9.56 28.95
C LEU A 186 -12.49 -8.27 29.48
N ASP A 187 -11.79 -8.30 30.61
CA ASP A 187 -10.90 -7.23 31.05
C ASP A 187 -9.50 -7.47 30.48
N ILE A 188 -9.13 -6.67 29.50
CA ILE A 188 -7.85 -6.80 28.78
C ILE A 188 -6.70 -6.06 29.45
N SER A 189 -6.99 -5.22 30.46
CA SER A 189 -6.00 -4.35 31.11
C SER A 189 -4.77 -5.10 31.63
N PRO A 190 -4.90 -6.27 32.31
CA PRO A 190 -3.75 -6.99 32.81
C PRO A 190 -2.84 -7.50 31.69
N MET A 191 -3.43 -8.00 30.58
CA MET A 191 -2.66 -8.51 29.46
C MET A 191 -1.98 -7.37 28.68
N THR A 192 -2.61 -6.20 28.60
CA THR A 192 -1.99 -5.02 27.98
C THR A 192 -0.73 -4.57 28.73
N GLU A 193 -0.75 -4.60 30.07
CA GLU A 193 0.47 -4.28 30.85
C GLU A 193 1.57 -5.34 30.69
N LYS A 194 1.21 -6.63 30.53
CA LYS A 194 2.19 -7.68 30.20
C LYS A 194 2.82 -7.46 28.85
N VAL A 195 2.04 -7.13 27.81
CA VAL A 195 2.56 -6.82 26.46
C VAL A 195 3.47 -5.61 26.48
N LYS A 196 3.14 -4.58 27.24
CA LYS A 196 3.99 -3.39 27.44
C LYS A 196 5.33 -3.73 28.13
N SER A 197 5.29 -4.64 29.10
CA SER A 197 6.51 -5.13 29.76
C SER A 197 7.40 -5.89 28.78
N ILE A 198 6.82 -6.66 27.83
CA ILE A 198 7.53 -7.35 26.76
C ILE A 198 8.18 -6.35 25.80
N GLU A 199 7.47 -5.31 25.34
CA GLU A 199 8.07 -4.25 24.52
C GLU A 199 9.33 -3.68 25.20
N THR A 200 9.23 -3.41 26.49
CA THR A 200 10.35 -2.87 27.28
C THR A 200 11.51 -3.87 27.38
N SER A 201 11.21 -5.15 27.67
CA SER A 201 12.21 -6.20 27.85
C SER A 201 12.96 -6.54 26.56
N LEU A 202 12.25 -6.51 25.41
CA LEU A 202 12.81 -6.75 24.09
C LEU A 202 13.39 -5.49 23.43
N ASN A 203 13.23 -4.32 24.04
CA ASN A 203 13.59 -3.03 23.45
C ASN A 203 13.02 -2.84 22.03
N ILE A 204 11.74 -3.16 21.87
CA ILE A 204 11.01 -3.04 20.60
C ILE A 204 9.83 -2.08 20.76
N HIS A 205 9.37 -1.53 19.63
CA HIS A 205 8.10 -0.83 19.55
C HIS A 205 7.20 -1.52 18.54
N LEU A 206 6.12 -2.12 19.03
CA LEU A 206 5.09 -2.73 18.18
C LEU A 206 4.38 -1.65 17.34
N THR A 207 3.86 -2.03 16.17
CA THR A 207 2.92 -1.17 15.45
C THR A 207 1.65 -0.98 16.28
N ASP A 208 0.91 0.12 16.07
CA ASP A 208 -0.35 0.37 16.80
C ASP A 208 -1.31 -0.82 16.65
N GLU A 209 -1.45 -1.37 15.43
CA GLU A 209 -2.27 -2.57 15.16
C GLU A 209 -1.82 -3.79 15.98
N SER A 210 -0.51 -4.05 16.05
CA SER A 210 0.02 -5.17 16.82
C SER A 210 -0.14 -4.97 18.32
N TYR A 211 0.12 -3.75 18.80
CA TYR A 211 -0.03 -3.39 20.22
C TYR A 211 -1.48 -3.50 20.69
N GLU A 212 -2.45 -3.09 19.89
CA GLU A 212 -3.86 -3.19 20.19
C GLU A 212 -4.41 -4.61 20.11
N SER A 213 -3.96 -5.39 19.10
CA SER A 213 -4.53 -6.72 18.85
C SER A 213 -3.89 -7.84 19.70
N LEU A 214 -2.60 -7.74 20.00
CA LEU A 214 -1.85 -8.81 20.66
C LEU A 214 -2.41 -9.19 22.05
N PRO A 215 -2.79 -8.25 22.93
CA PRO A 215 -3.40 -8.60 24.21
C PRO A 215 -4.67 -9.46 24.07
N TYR A 216 -5.56 -9.12 23.13
CA TYR A 216 -6.78 -9.89 22.87
C TYR A 216 -6.48 -11.27 22.31
N ILE A 217 -5.51 -11.36 21.39
CA ILE A 217 -5.08 -12.63 20.78
C ILE A 217 -4.55 -13.56 21.88
N ILE A 218 -3.65 -13.09 22.74
CA ILE A 218 -3.04 -13.91 23.80
C ILE A 218 -4.09 -14.33 24.81
N GLU A 219 -4.96 -13.42 25.27
CA GLU A 219 -5.99 -13.73 26.24
C GLU A 219 -6.99 -14.76 25.73
N LEU A 220 -7.40 -14.66 24.47
CA LEU A 220 -8.27 -15.66 23.86
C LEU A 220 -7.57 -17.02 23.67
N ILE A 221 -6.27 -17.03 23.40
CA ILE A 221 -5.49 -18.26 23.37
C ILE A 221 -5.46 -18.92 24.75
N PHE A 222 -5.21 -18.16 25.81
CA PHE A 222 -5.25 -18.68 27.17
C PHE A 222 -6.64 -19.23 27.54
N SER A 223 -7.70 -18.51 27.18
CA SER A 223 -9.07 -19.00 27.39
C SER A 223 -9.32 -20.33 26.69
N ARG A 224 -8.78 -20.57 25.50
CA ARG A 224 -8.89 -21.85 24.78
C ARG A 224 -8.07 -22.96 25.46
N ILE A 225 -6.86 -22.64 25.90
CA ILE A 225 -6.00 -23.57 26.66
C ILE A 225 -6.69 -24.02 27.95
N GLU A 226 -7.28 -23.10 28.71
CA GLU A 226 -8.06 -23.40 29.91
C GLU A 226 -9.26 -24.31 29.64
N GLN A 227 -9.85 -24.24 28.45
CA GLN A 227 -10.93 -25.13 27.99
C GLN A 227 -10.43 -26.48 27.48
N GLY A 228 -9.11 -26.74 27.51
CA GLY A 228 -8.49 -27.99 27.07
C GLY A 228 -8.26 -28.06 25.56
N HIS A 229 -8.32 -26.94 24.82
CA HIS A 229 -8.03 -26.89 23.40
C HIS A 229 -6.53 -26.64 23.18
N PHE A 230 -5.76 -27.72 23.05
CA PHE A 230 -4.32 -27.68 22.82
C PHE A 230 -3.99 -27.89 21.35
N LEU A 231 -2.85 -27.35 20.92
CA LEU A 231 -2.26 -27.68 19.62
C LEU A 231 -1.83 -29.15 19.58
N ASN A 232 -2.05 -29.80 18.44
CA ASN A 232 -1.66 -31.20 18.24
C ASN A 232 -0.15 -31.36 18.41
N ALA A 233 0.26 -32.54 18.91
CA ALA A 233 1.68 -32.90 19.09
C ALA A 233 2.47 -32.93 17.75
N ASP A 234 1.75 -33.07 16.61
CA ASP A 234 2.32 -33.02 15.25
C ASP A 234 2.64 -31.59 14.77
N PHE A 235 2.49 -30.60 15.63
CA PHE A 235 2.92 -29.22 15.34
C PHE A 235 4.47 -29.19 15.42
N HIS A 236 5.12 -29.71 14.38
CA HIS A 236 6.58 -29.80 14.24
C HIS A 236 7.20 -28.47 13.87
N ILE A 237 7.21 -27.56 14.81
CA ILE A 237 8.07 -26.37 14.72
C ILE A 237 9.44 -26.79 15.28
N GLY A 238 10.51 -26.43 14.58
CA GLY A 238 11.87 -26.66 15.07
C GLY A 238 12.08 -25.97 16.42
N ILE A 239 11.82 -26.70 17.51
CA ILE A 239 11.93 -26.20 18.89
C ILE A 239 13.30 -25.54 19.09
N MET A 240 14.38 -26.17 18.57
CA MET A 240 15.76 -25.69 18.68
C MET A 240 15.94 -24.32 18.00
N GLU A 241 15.14 -23.99 17.00
CA GLU A 241 15.26 -22.72 16.28
C GLU A 241 14.62 -21.56 17.05
N LEU A 242 13.53 -21.80 17.76
CA LEU A 242 12.78 -20.76 18.47
C LEU A 242 13.22 -20.62 19.93
N ALA A 243 13.70 -21.69 20.56
CA ALA A 243 14.11 -21.68 21.95
C ALA A 243 15.31 -20.74 22.24
N ASP A 244 16.13 -20.44 21.23
CA ASP A 244 17.26 -19.52 21.36
C ASP A 244 16.89 -18.06 21.05
N THR A 245 15.61 -17.76 20.80
CA THR A 245 15.18 -16.37 20.54
C THR A 245 14.89 -15.62 21.83
N GLU A 246 15.13 -14.31 21.85
CA GLU A 246 14.80 -13.47 23.00
C GLU A 246 13.29 -13.47 23.28
N GLU A 247 12.48 -13.57 22.23
CA GLU A 247 11.02 -13.67 22.34
C GLU A 247 10.58 -14.94 23.07
N TYR A 248 11.31 -16.04 22.93
CA TYR A 248 11.02 -17.26 23.69
C TYR A 248 11.25 -17.05 25.18
N LEU A 249 12.35 -16.38 25.54
CA LEU A 249 12.66 -16.09 26.95
C LEU A 249 11.61 -15.18 27.58
N VAL A 250 11.18 -14.14 26.89
CA VAL A 250 10.17 -13.19 27.42
C VAL A 250 8.72 -13.72 27.35
N THR A 251 8.50 -14.82 26.61
CA THR A 251 7.19 -15.50 26.63
C THR A 251 6.80 -15.93 28.04
N GLU A 252 7.78 -16.23 28.92
CA GLU A 252 7.54 -16.53 30.33
C GLU A 252 6.87 -15.38 31.09
N LEU A 253 7.06 -14.13 30.67
CA LEU A 253 6.38 -12.96 31.27
C LEU A 253 4.86 -12.95 30.99
N LEU A 254 4.41 -13.67 29.96
CA LEU A 254 2.99 -13.84 29.66
C LEU A 254 2.31 -14.83 30.61
N LEU A 255 3.08 -15.83 31.09
CA LEU A 255 2.57 -16.91 31.90
C LEU A 255 2.31 -16.43 33.34
N ASN A 256 1.38 -17.06 34.01
CA ASN A 256 1.20 -16.94 35.45
C ASN A 256 2.05 -18.00 36.16
N GLU A 257 2.49 -17.76 37.39
CA GLU A 257 3.42 -18.62 38.16
C GLU A 257 2.98 -20.09 38.25
N ASP A 258 1.66 -20.36 38.20
CA ASP A 258 1.10 -21.72 38.30
C ASP A 258 0.78 -22.39 36.93
N MET A 259 1.16 -21.76 35.82
CA MET A 259 0.76 -22.20 34.47
C MET A 259 1.82 -23.11 33.83
N ASP A 260 1.64 -24.41 33.98
CA ASP A 260 2.49 -25.41 33.28
C ASP A 260 1.93 -25.70 31.88
N LEU A 261 2.48 -25.06 30.86
CA LEU A 261 2.05 -25.21 29.47
C LEU A 261 2.91 -26.23 28.72
N PRO A 262 2.28 -27.04 27.83
CA PRO A 262 3.01 -27.84 26.86
C PRO A 262 3.93 -26.94 26.02
N ILE A 263 5.07 -27.52 25.58
CA ILE A 263 6.07 -26.79 24.80
C ILE A 263 5.52 -26.23 23.49
N SER A 264 4.56 -26.93 22.85
CA SER A 264 3.86 -26.48 21.66
C SER A 264 3.09 -25.14 21.89
N GLU A 265 2.54 -24.96 23.07
CA GLU A 265 1.82 -23.73 23.44
C GLU A 265 2.79 -22.57 23.68
N ARG A 266 3.90 -22.81 24.35
CA ARG A 266 4.97 -21.82 24.56
C ARG A 266 5.55 -21.36 23.22
N ILE A 267 5.80 -22.28 22.32
CA ILE A 267 6.26 -21.99 20.94
C ILE A 267 5.21 -21.18 20.19
N TRP A 268 3.92 -21.50 20.31
CA TRP A 268 2.87 -20.74 19.66
C TRP A 268 2.82 -19.29 20.16
N LEU A 269 2.92 -19.06 21.47
CA LEU A 269 2.98 -17.72 22.06
C LEU A 269 4.23 -16.96 21.60
N THR A 270 5.39 -17.64 21.56
CA THR A 270 6.62 -17.05 20.99
C THR A 270 6.44 -16.63 19.55
N LEU A 271 5.76 -17.44 18.74
CA LEU A 271 5.45 -17.09 17.33
C LEU A 271 4.53 -15.88 17.24
N GLN A 272 3.60 -15.65 18.18
CA GLN A 272 2.80 -14.44 18.17
C GLN A 272 3.67 -13.19 18.36
N LEU A 273 4.70 -13.25 19.20
CA LEU A 273 5.66 -12.17 19.40
C LEU A 273 6.53 -11.99 18.16
N LEU A 274 7.16 -13.05 17.65
CA LEU A 274 8.04 -13.04 16.48
C LEU A 274 7.36 -12.58 15.21
N THR A 275 6.07 -12.90 15.04
CA THR A 275 5.30 -12.55 13.83
C THR A 275 4.60 -11.20 13.92
N SER A 276 4.65 -10.54 15.09
CA SER A 276 4.10 -9.20 15.29
C SER A 276 4.92 -8.14 14.57
N ASN A 277 4.25 -7.20 13.93
CA ASN A 277 4.92 -6.11 13.25
C ASN A 277 5.47 -5.10 14.26
N VAL A 278 6.70 -4.65 14.04
CA VAL A 278 7.39 -3.67 14.87
C VAL A 278 7.71 -2.39 14.09
N LEU A 279 7.76 -1.26 14.79
CA LEU A 279 8.18 0.03 14.23
C LEU A 279 9.70 0.21 14.35
N GLN A 280 10.28 -0.28 15.43
CA GLN A 280 11.70 -0.18 15.73
C GLN A 280 12.13 -1.41 16.54
N SER A 281 13.32 -1.91 16.29
CA SER A 281 13.92 -3.03 17.02
C SER A 281 15.43 -2.89 17.05
N ASP A 282 16.01 -3.01 18.24
CA ASP A 282 17.45 -3.07 18.43
C ASP A 282 17.98 -4.52 18.39
N ILE A 283 17.10 -5.50 18.24
CA ILE A 283 17.41 -6.94 18.25
C ILE A 283 18.04 -7.38 16.90
N LEU A 284 19.03 -6.66 16.39
CA LEU A 284 19.65 -6.97 15.09
C LEU A 284 21.00 -7.75 15.20
N THR A 285 21.29 -8.38 16.33
CA THR A 285 22.61 -8.97 16.61
C THR A 285 22.69 -10.50 16.45
N ASP A 286 21.59 -11.19 16.19
CA ASP A 286 21.54 -12.66 16.06
C ASP A 286 22.23 -13.16 14.77
N GLN A 287 23.01 -14.26 14.87
CA GLN A 287 23.73 -14.87 13.74
C GLN A 287 22.81 -15.30 12.61
N ARG A 288 21.58 -15.77 12.93
CA ARG A 288 20.53 -16.15 11.95
C ARG A 288 20.00 -14.97 11.17
N LEU A 289 20.00 -13.79 11.78
CA LEU A 289 19.66 -12.53 11.10
C LEU A 289 20.69 -12.18 10.02
N ASN A 290 21.94 -12.68 10.11
CA ASN A 290 22.94 -12.49 9.07
C ASN A 290 22.57 -13.21 7.77
N GLU A 291 22.03 -14.43 7.83
CA GLU A 291 21.54 -15.14 6.63
C GLU A 291 20.40 -14.38 5.96
N LEU A 292 19.45 -13.86 6.77
CA LEU A 292 18.36 -13.04 6.26
C LEU A 292 18.88 -11.72 5.66
N LYS A 293 19.86 -11.07 6.30
CA LYS A 293 20.53 -9.87 5.77
C LYS A 293 21.17 -10.12 4.41
N PHE A 294 21.93 -11.23 4.29
CA PHE A 294 22.56 -11.61 3.01
C PHE A 294 21.51 -11.91 1.94
N ALA A 295 20.44 -12.64 2.27
CA ALA A 295 19.38 -12.93 1.31
C ALA A 295 18.63 -11.66 0.84
N ILE A 296 18.46 -10.68 1.73
CA ILE A 296 17.88 -9.37 1.37
C ILE A 296 18.84 -8.59 0.48
N LEU A 297 20.13 -8.55 0.78
CA LEU A 297 21.13 -7.88 -0.06
C LEU A 297 21.20 -8.53 -1.45
N ASP A 298 21.23 -9.84 -1.53
CA ASP A 298 21.19 -10.57 -2.80
C ASP A 298 19.90 -10.27 -3.59
N MET A 299 18.77 -10.15 -2.92
CA MET A 299 17.50 -9.76 -3.53
C MET A 299 17.57 -8.34 -4.06
N LEU A 300 18.14 -7.38 -3.31
CA LEU A 300 18.30 -5.99 -3.74
C LEU A 300 19.27 -5.90 -4.93
N ASP A 301 20.36 -6.67 -4.92
CA ASP A 301 21.32 -6.72 -6.04
C ASP A 301 20.67 -7.30 -7.31
N LEU A 302 19.84 -8.35 -7.16
CA LEU A 302 19.07 -8.89 -8.30
C LEU A 302 18.03 -7.88 -8.81
N PHE A 303 17.40 -7.15 -7.89
CA PHE A 303 16.44 -6.10 -8.24
C PHE A 303 17.12 -4.99 -9.05
N GLU A 304 18.27 -4.46 -8.61
CA GLU A 304 19.04 -3.47 -9.36
C GLU A 304 19.42 -3.95 -10.77
N LYS A 305 19.95 -5.18 -10.85
CA LYS A 305 20.32 -5.78 -12.13
C LYS A 305 19.15 -5.93 -13.11
N LYS A 306 17.98 -6.32 -12.61
CA LYS A 306 16.81 -6.55 -13.45
C LYS A 306 16.05 -5.29 -13.81
N SER A 307 15.96 -4.34 -12.88
CA SER A 307 15.22 -3.10 -13.06
C SER A 307 16.03 -1.97 -13.68
N CYS A 308 17.35 -2.11 -13.75
CA CYS A 308 18.29 -1.04 -14.10
C CYS A 308 18.14 0.20 -13.18
N ILE A 309 17.71 0.01 -11.93
CA ILE A 309 17.54 1.04 -10.93
C ILE A 309 18.65 0.88 -9.90
N PHE A 310 19.40 1.95 -9.62
CA PHE A 310 20.41 1.96 -8.56
C PHE A 310 19.79 2.44 -7.24
N ILE A 311 20.15 1.76 -6.17
CA ILE A 311 19.73 2.08 -4.81
C ILE A 311 20.86 2.81 -4.10
N ASP A 312 20.67 4.11 -3.78
CA ASP A 312 21.74 4.98 -3.26
C ASP A 312 22.25 4.55 -1.88
N ASP A 313 21.38 4.17 -0.96
CA ASP A 313 21.74 3.75 0.40
C ASP A 313 21.17 2.37 0.73
N LYS A 314 21.85 1.32 0.21
CA LYS A 314 21.44 -0.08 0.48
C LYS A 314 21.46 -0.41 1.97
N LYS A 315 22.32 0.24 2.76
CA LYS A 315 22.41 -0.02 4.19
C LYS A 315 21.17 0.49 4.93
N ASP A 316 20.73 1.73 4.66
CA ASP A 316 19.51 2.30 5.25
C ASP A 316 18.27 1.49 4.83
N ILE A 317 18.24 1.05 3.58
CA ILE A 317 17.16 0.20 3.06
C ILE A 317 17.17 -1.18 3.72
N LEU A 318 18.34 -1.80 3.86
CA LEU A 318 18.47 -3.10 4.52
C LEU A 318 17.99 -3.02 5.98
N ASP A 319 18.44 -2.03 6.75
CA ASP A 319 18.07 -1.88 8.17
C ASP A 319 16.55 -1.69 8.32
N LYS A 320 15.93 -0.90 7.47
CA LYS A 320 14.47 -0.70 7.46
C LYS A 320 13.70 -1.92 6.99
N LEU A 321 14.20 -2.61 5.96
CA LEU A 321 13.55 -3.79 5.43
C LEU A 321 13.65 -4.97 6.41
N MET A 322 14.75 -5.08 7.16
CA MET A 322 14.94 -6.08 8.21
C MET A 322 13.86 -6.04 9.28
N ILE A 323 13.42 -4.84 9.69
CA ILE A 323 12.36 -4.66 10.70
C ILE A 323 11.06 -5.37 10.27
N HIS A 324 10.74 -5.33 8.98
CA HIS A 324 9.57 -6.02 8.43
C HIS A 324 9.86 -7.48 8.08
N MET A 325 11.02 -7.74 7.48
CA MET A 325 11.35 -9.06 6.95
C MET A 325 11.59 -10.11 8.03
N ARG A 326 12.06 -9.71 9.22
CA ARG A 326 12.22 -10.64 10.34
C ARG A 326 10.87 -11.25 10.77
N PRO A 327 9.81 -10.47 11.06
CA PRO A 327 8.49 -11.05 11.31
C PRO A 327 7.91 -11.82 10.10
N ALA A 328 8.13 -11.32 8.88
CA ALA A 328 7.66 -11.97 7.66
C ALA A 328 8.30 -13.35 7.46
N TYR A 329 9.61 -13.50 7.75
CA TYR A 329 10.33 -14.77 7.71
C TYR A 329 9.59 -15.84 8.54
N TYR A 330 9.26 -15.54 9.78
CA TYR A 330 8.54 -16.47 10.65
C TYR A 330 7.11 -16.70 10.20
N ARG A 331 6.39 -15.65 9.74
CA ARG A 331 5.03 -15.82 9.19
C ARG A 331 5.00 -16.75 7.99
N ILE A 332 5.94 -16.62 7.08
CA ILE A 332 6.01 -17.46 5.86
C ILE A 332 6.41 -18.89 6.24
N LYS A 333 7.50 -19.04 6.97
CA LYS A 333 8.07 -20.35 7.34
C LYS A 333 7.10 -21.23 8.11
N TYR A 334 6.29 -20.61 9.00
CA TYR A 334 5.33 -21.33 9.84
C TYR A 334 3.88 -21.20 9.35
N HIS A 335 3.68 -20.79 8.09
CA HIS A 335 2.37 -20.67 7.43
C HIS A 335 1.35 -19.82 8.20
N LEU A 336 1.81 -18.76 8.86
CA LEU A 336 1.02 -17.82 9.65
C LEU A 336 0.60 -16.57 8.85
N THR A 337 0.93 -16.49 7.56
CA THR A 337 0.51 -15.39 6.70
C THR A 337 -1.00 -15.36 6.56
N LEU A 338 -1.57 -14.18 6.77
CA LEU A 338 -2.99 -13.92 6.62
C LEU A 338 -3.27 -13.51 5.16
N LYS A 339 -4.42 -13.93 4.60
CA LYS A 339 -4.85 -13.46 3.27
C LYS A 339 -5.37 -12.03 3.41
N GLU A 340 -4.53 -11.03 3.15
CA GLU A 340 -4.91 -9.64 3.20
C GLU A 340 -5.53 -9.15 1.89
N HIS A 341 -6.61 -8.38 1.98
CA HIS A 341 -7.33 -7.83 0.83
C HIS A 341 -6.62 -6.63 0.17
N TYR A 342 -5.59 -6.05 0.82
CA TYR A 342 -4.90 -4.85 0.34
C TYR A 342 -4.00 -5.08 -0.90
N SER A 343 -3.69 -6.34 -1.21
CA SER A 343 -2.68 -6.67 -2.21
C SER A 343 -3.08 -6.40 -3.66
N ILE A 344 -4.38 -6.44 -4.02
CA ILE A 344 -4.80 -6.41 -5.44
C ILE A 344 -4.73 -5.00 -6.02
N GLN A 345 -5.27 -3.98 -5.34
CA GLN A 345 -5.26 -2.60 -5.83
C GLN A 345 -3.85 -2.00 -5.89
N LEU A 346 -2.99 -2.37 -4.93
CA LEU A 346 -1.59 -1.95 -4.90
C LEU A 346 -0.77 -2.55 -6.04
N ILE A 347 -0.99 -3.82 -6.35
CA ILE A 347 -0.32 -4.49 -7.46
C ILE A 347 -0.70 -3.85 -8.80
N GLU A 348 -1.96 -3.44 -8.97
CA GLU A 348 -2.41 -2.76 -10.19
C GLU A 348 -1.75 -1.37 -10.39
N GLU A 349 -1.51 -0.62 -9.31
CA GLU A 349 -0.88 0.71 -9.39
C GLU A 349 0.64 0.63 -9.65
N TYR A 350 1.32 -0.42 -9.16
CA TYR A 350 2.78 -0.61 -9.26
C TYR A 350 3.13 -1.93 -9.96
N LEU A 351 2.37 -2.29 -11.00
CA LEU A 351 2.47 -3.61 -11.64
C LEU A 351 3.89 -3.93 -12.10
N GLU A 352 4.52 -3.00 -12.83
CA GLU A 352 5.86 -3.20 -13.36
C GLU A 352 6.91 -3.35 -12.26
N LEU A 353 6.81 -2.53 -11.21
CA LEU A 353 7.69 -2.65 -10.05
C LEU A 353 7.48 -3.98 -9.32
N HIS A 354 6.21 -4.40 -9.17
CA HIS A 354 5.85 -5.66 -8.53
C HIS A 354 6.42 -6.87 -9.27
N GLU A 355 6.39 -6.86 -10.59
CA GLU A 355 7.00 -7.91 -11.43
C GLU A 355 8.51 -7.97 -11.25
N MET A 356 9.21 -6.82 -11.19
CA MET A 356 10.65 -6.77 -10.93
C MET A 356 11.01 -7.30 -9.55
N VAL A 357 10.25 -6.92 -8.52
CA VAL A 357 10.43 -7.44 -7.16
C VAL A 357 10.17 -8.95 -7.13
N SER A 358 9.09 -9.41 -7.76
CA SER A 358 8.77 -10.84 -7.87
C SER A 358 9.88 -11.64 -8.55
N ALA A 359 10.44 -11.11 -9.63
CA ALA A 359 11.56 -11.73 -10.34
C ALA A 359 12.86 -11.77 -9.50
N SER A 360 12.97 -10.94 -8.46
CA SER A 360 14.18 -10.79 -7.63
C SER A 360 14.09 -11.52 -6.28
N ILE A 361 12.93 -12.07 -5.90
CA ILE A 361 12.64 -12.62 -4.56
C ILE A 361 13.32 -13.97 -4.27
N ASN A 362 13.86 -14.66 -5.26
CA ASN A 362 14.39 -16.03 -5.17
C ASN A 362 15.40 -16.25 -4.02
N PRO A 363 16.34 -15.35 -3.67
CA PRO A 363 17.23 -15.54 -2.53
C PRO A 363 16.48 -15.73 -1.20
N LEU A 364 15.40 -14.98 -1.01
CA LEU A 364 14.54 -15.10 0.17
C LEU A 364 13.73 -16.40 0.16
N GLU A 365 13.16 -16.79 -0.99
CA GLU A 365 12.48 -18.08 -1.13
C GLU A 365 13.41 -19.27 -0.81
N LYS A 366 14.66 -19.21 -1.28
CA LYS A 366 15.66 -20.24 -0.98
C LYS A 366 16.00 -20.32 0.51
N LEU A 367 16.15 -19.19 1.19
CA LEU A 367 16.43 -19.15 2.62
C LEU A 367 15.26 -19.69 3.44
N ILE A 368 14.03 -19.28 3.11
CA ILE A 368 12.82 -19.66 3.86
C ILE A 368 12.42 -21.11 3.58
N GLY A 369 12.71 -21.61 2.37
CA GLY A 369 12.28 -22.93 1.89
C GLY A 369 10.85 -22.96 1.35
N GLU A 370 10.16 -21.82 1.29
CA GLU A 370 8.76 -21.66 0.90
C GLU A 370 8.59 -20.58 -0.17
N LYS A 371 7.51 -20.68 -0.95
CA LYS A 371 7.12 -19.63 -1.89
C LYS A 371 6.67 -18.36 -1.17
N PHE A 372 7.07 -17.21 -1.71
CA PHE A 372 6.76 -15.93 -1.10
C PHE A 372 5.27 -15.57 -1.31
N PRO A 373 4.48 -15.34 -0.24
CA PRO A 373 3.06 -15.00 -0.34
C PRO A 373 2.84 -13.65 -1.01
N LYS A 374 1.76 -13.54 -1.79
CA LYS A 374 1.44 -12.30 -2.54
C LYS A 374 1.33 -11.05 -1.65
N GLY A 375 0.80 -11.17 -0.44
CA GLY A 375 0.67 -10.05 0.50
C GLY A 375 2.03 -9.53 0.99
N GLU A 376 2.95 -10.44 1.35
CA GLU A 376 4.31 -10.08 1.78
C GLU A 376 5.12 -9.51 0.60
N LEU A 377 4.94 -10.05 -0.60
CA LEU A 377 5.56 -9.54 -1.82
C LEU A 377 5.06 -8.12 -2.17
N ALA A 378 3.74 -7.87 -2.05
CA ALA A 378 3.17 -6.55 -2.23
C ALA A 378 3.75 -5.54 -1.23
N PHE A 379 4.02 -5.96 0.01
CA PHE A 379 4.67 -5.11 1.00
C PHE A 379 6.08 -4.69 0.58
N ILE A 380 6.92 -5.64 0.12
CA ILE A 380 8.27 -5.32 -0.39
C ILE A 380 8.17 -4.35 -1.57
N THR A 381 7.20 -4.58 -2.48
CA THR A 381 6.96 -3.69 -3.63
C THR A 381 6.64 -2.26 -3.16
N MET A 382 5.74 -2.10 -2.19
CA MET A 382 5.40 -0.80 -1.62
C MET A 382 6.58 -0.14 -0.93
N PHE A 383 7.36 -0.93 -0.19
CA PHE A 383 8.55 -0.44 0.49
C PHE A 383 9.56 0.13 -0.51
N LEU A 384 9.87 -0.62 -1.56
CA LEU A 384 10.80 -0.17 -2.61
C LEU A 384 10.23 1.02 -3.38
N ALA A 385 8.93 1.02 -3.72
CA ALA A 385 8.27 2.17 -4.34
C ALA A 385 8.47 3.44 -3.49
N GLY A 386 8.22 3.36 -2.18
CA GLY A 386 8.43 4.48 -1.27
C GLY A 386 9.87 4.98 -1.20
N GLN A 387 10.87 4.09 -1.31
CA GLN A 387 12.28 4.47 -1.34
C GLN A 387 12.67 5.15 -2.65
N LEU A 388 12.24 4.60 -3.78
CA LEU A 388 12.52 5.16 -5.12
C LEU A 388 11.92 6.56 -5.31
N ILE A 389 10.76 6.80 -4.69
CA ILE A 389 10.12 8.13 -4.69
C ILE A 389 10.94 9.14 -3.87
N LYS A 390 11.62 8.70 -2.81
CA LYS A 390 12.43 9.57 -1.95
C LYS A 390 13.68 10.08 -2.68
N GLN A 391 14.22 9.37 -3.63
CA GLN A 391 15.44 9.68 -4.38
C GLN A 391 15.34 10.89 -5.32
N GLY A 392 14.28 11.68 -5.32
CA GLY A 392 14.08 12.81 -6.26
C GLY A 392 13.61 14.14 -5.67
N GLU A 393 13.59 14.35 -4.35
CA GLU A 393 12.91 15.48 -3.75
C GLU A 393 13.81 16.61 -3.23
N GLU A 394 13.66 17.82 -3.80
CA GLU A 394 14.18 19.09 -3.24
C GLU A 394 13.19 19.75 -2.27
N LEU A 395 13.68 20.23 -1.13
CA LEU A 395 12.92 20.83 -0.04
C LEU A 395 12.72 22.33 -0.27
N HIS A 396 11.52 22.77 -0.62
CA HIS A 396 11.11 24.18 -0.57
C HIS A 396 10.32 24.52 0.72
N LYS A 397 10.39 25.77 1.18
CA LYS A 397 9.65 26.26 2.38
C LYS A 397 8.13 26.23 2.15
N LYS A 398 7.48 25.19 2.63
CA LYS A 398 6.02 24.94 2.47
C LYS A 398 5.32 24.91 3.84
N LYS A 399 3.97 25.06 3.87
CA LYS A 399 3.19 24.86 5.11
C LYS A 399 3.32 23.42 5.59
N ARG A 400 3.45 23.21 6.91
CA ARG A 400 3.68 21.89 7.47
C ARG A 400 2.39 21.08 7.58
N ALA A 401 2.37 19.89 7.01
CA ALA A 401 1.34 18.88 7.14
C ALA A 401 1.88 17.64 7.87
N VAL A 402 1.06 17.04 8.71
CA VAL A 402 1.38 15.79 9.42
C VAL A 402 0.55 14.66 8.84
N VAL A 403 1.20 13.51 8.65
CA VAL A 403 0.54 12.28 8.18
C VAL A 403 0.54 11.28 9.32
N ILE A 404 -0.63 10.75 9.67
CA ILE A 404 -0.80 9.77 10.74
C ILE A 404 -1.40 8.50 10.15
N CYS A 405 -0.68 7.39 10.31
CA CYS A 405 -1.08 6.10 9.77
C CYS A 405 -0.79 4.97 10.76
N THR A 406 -1.79 4.12 11.01
CA THR A 406 -1.67 2.95 11.88
C THR A 406 -1.15 1.70 11.14
N ASN A 407 -1.08 1.73 9.82
CA ASN A 407 -0.77 0.56 8.98
C ASN A 407 0.75 0.34 8.72
N GLY A 408 1.61 0.93 9.56
CA GLY A 408 3.06 0.75 9.48
C GLY A 408 3.78 1.72 8.53
N LEU A 409 5.12 1.75 8.62
CA LEU A 409 5.97 2.77 7.99
C LEU A 409 5.86 2.84 6.46
N THR A 410 5.63 1.72 5.80
CA THR A 410 5.61 1.68 4.33
C THR A 410 4.32 2.26 3.75
N VAL A 411 3.16 1.87 4.30
CA VAL A 411 1.87 2.42 3.88
C VAL A 411 1.80 3.91 4.17
N SER A 412 2.32 4.34 5.32
CA SER A 412 2.39 5.76 5.68
C SER A 412 3.31 6.56 4.75
N LYS A 413 4.41 5.97 4.24
CA LYS A 413 5.30 6.62 3.26
C LYS A 413 4.63 6.79 1.90
N ILE A 414 3.94 5.75 1.39
CA ILE A 414 3.18 5.85 0.14
C ILE A 414 2.07 6.90 0.27
N MET A 415 1.33 6.87 1.38
CA MET A 415 0.30 7.86 1.67
C MET A 415 0.86 9.29 1.71
N LYS A 416 2.00 9.49 2.39
CA LYS A 416 2.74 10.76 2.41
C LYS A 416 3.12 11.20 1.00
N GLN A 417 3.61 10.28 0.16
CA GLN A 417 3.98 10.58 -1.21
C GLN A 417 2.77 10.95 -2.07
N THR A 418 1.69 10.18 -2.00
CA THR A 418 0.44 10.52 -2.68
C THR A 418 -0.07 11.91 -2.27
N LEU A 419 0.02 12.24 -0.97
CA LEU A 419 -0.38 13.56 -0.47
C LEU A 419 0.52 14.68 -0.97
N LYS A 420 1.82 14.46 -1.11
CA LYS A 420 2.74 15.44 -1.71
C LYS A 420 2.42 15.73 -3.18
N GLU A 421 1.99 14.72 -3.92
CA GLU A 421 1.53 14.87 -5.30
C GLU A 421 0.24 15.69 -5.38
N ILE A 422 -0.71 15.42 -4.47
CA ILE A 422 -1.97 16.15 -4.40
C ILE A 422 -1.75 17.59 -3.92
N PHE A 423 -0.83 17.79 -2.99
CA PHE A 423 -0.56 19.07 -2.31
C PHE A 423 0.92 19.46 -2.38
N PRO A 424 1.45 19.84 -3.54
CA PRO A 424 2.84 20.29 -3.68
C PRO A 424 3.16 21.56 -2.87
N GLU A 425 2.13 22.29 -2.43
CA GLU A 425 2.21 23.47 -1.58
C GLU A 425 2.50 23.18 -0.11
N PHE A 426 2.42 21.89 0.34
CA PHE A 426 2.73 21.53 1.72
C PHE A 426 4.11 20.89 1.87
N TYR A 427 4.70 21.12 3.04
CA TYR A 427 5.80 20.31 3.54
C TYR A 427 5.23 19.19 4.43
N PHE A 428 5.42 17.96 4.04
CA PHE A 428 5.06 16.80 4.83
C PHE A 428 6.26 16.36 5.66
N ALA A 429 6.19 16.54 6.97
CA ALA A 429 7.14 15.98 7.93
C ALA A 429 7.16 14.44 7.86
N GLU A 430 7.90 13.76 8.73
CA GLU A 430 7.83 12.31 8.81
C GLU A 430 6.40 11.86 9.15
N SER A 431 6.00 10.71 8.60
CA SER A 431 4.73 10.09 8.97
C SER A 431 4.84 9.53 10.38
N LEU A 432 3.83 9.80 11.21
CA LEU A 432 3.80 9.48 12.62
C LEU A 432 2.82 8.34 12.88
N SER A 433 3.14 7.49 13.85
CA SER A 433 2.15 6.65 14.52
C SER A 433 1.28 7.51 15.46
N LEU A 434 0.14 6.99 15.88
CA LEU A 434 -0.74 7.70 16.83
C LEU A 434 0.00 8.06 18.13
N ARG A 435 0.85 7.16 18.64
CA ARG A 435 1.64 7.38 19.86
C ARG A 435 2.70 8.47 19.67
N GLN A 436 3.39 8.47 18.54
CA GLN A 436 4.36 9.52 18.20
C GLN A 436 3.68 10.87 18.04
N PHE A 437 2.47 10.91 17.46
CA PHE A 437 1.71 12.14 17.34
C PHE A 437 1.30 12.72 18.68
N GLN A 438 0.95 11.91 19.68
CA GLN A 438 0.64 12.38 21.05
C GLN A 438 1.83 13.06 21.74
N MET A 439 3.07 12.73 21.32
CA MET A 439 4.30 13.33 21.84
C MET A 439 4.87 14.42 20.90
N TYR A 440 4.20 14.68 19.76
CA TYR A 440 4.71 15.58 18.74
C TYR A 440 4.53 17.04 19.14
N GLN A 441 5.64 17.76 19.31
CA GLN A 441 5.68 19.16 19.80
C GLN A 441 5.97 20.19 18.72
N GLN A 442 6.15 19.77 17.45
CA GLN A 442 6.44 20.71 16.38
C GLN A 442 5.14 21.32 15.81
N ASP A 443 5.23 22.54 15.31
CA ASP A 443 4.11 23.23 14.69
C ASP A 443 3.67 22.54 13.39
N TYR A 444 2.36 22.37 13.23
CA TYR A 444 1.73 21.87 12.02
C TYR A 444 0.41 22.61 11.75
N HIS A 445 -0.02 22.62 10.50
CA HIS A 445 -1.17 23.38 10.04
C HIS A 445 -2.35 22.48 9.67
N ILE A 446 -2.08 21.22 9.32
CA ILE A 446 -3.09 20.27 8.83
C ILE A 446 -2.64 18.82 9.13
N ILE A 447 -3.60 17.96 9.35
CA ILE A 447 -3.37 16.52 9.59
C ILE A 447 -4.11 15.69 8.54
N PHE A 448 -3.41 14.71 7.99
CA PHE A 448 -4.00 13.64 7.18
C PHE A 448 -3.88 12.33 7.95
N SER A 449 -4.99 11.66 8.20
CA SER A 449 -5.00 10.46 9.04
C SER A 449 -5.85 9.33 8.44
N THR A 450 -5.45 8.09 8.70
CA THR A 450 -6.26 6.90 8.37
C THR A 450 -7.32 6.58 9.41
N ILE A 451 -7.23 7.22 10.60
CA ILE A 451 -8.14 7.04 11.73
C ILE A 451 -8.64 8.40 12.23
N PRO A 452 -9.82 8.46 12.88
CA PRO A 452 -10.30 9.67 13.52
C PRO A 452 -9.38 10.08 14.68
N ILE A 453 -8.95 11.36 14.69
CA ILE A 453 -8.07 11.93 15.72
C ILE A 453 -8.66 13.25 16.21
N GLN A 454 -8.53 13.51 17.51
CA GLN A 454 -8.85 14.81 18.09
C GLN A 454 -7.65 15.75 17.97
N SER A 455 -7.82 16.89 17.30
CA SER A 455 -6.81 17.93 17.15
C SER A 455 -7.44 19.31 17.06
N ALA A 456 -6.69 20.34 17.47
CA ALA A 456 -7.05 21.72 17.26
C ALA A 456 -6.94 22.17 15.79
N GLN A 457 -6.13 21.45 15.00
CA GLN A 457 -5.93 21.72 13.57
C GLN A 457 -6.86 20.82 12.72
N PRO A 458 -7.19 21.21 11.48
CA PRO A 458 -8.03 20.43 10.58
C PRO A 458 -7.47 19.01 10.36
N VAL A 459 -8.32 18.00 10.53
CA VAL A 459 -8.01 16.58 10.31
C VAL A 459 -8.80 16.07 9.12
N TYR A 460 -8.11 15.49 8.15
CA TYR A 460 -8.71 14.85 6.98
C TYR A 460 -8.51 13.34 7.07
N LEU A 461 -9.62 12.62 7.11
CA LEU A 461 -9.62 11.16 7.04
C LEU A 461 -9.41 10.73 5.60
N ILE A 462 -8.36 9.93 5.38
CA ILE A 462 -7.98 9.49 4.04
C ILE A 462 -7.74 7.99 4.00
N ASN A 463 -8.02 7.40 2.85
CA ASN A 463 -7.63 6.02 2.57
C ASN A 463 -6.16 6.03 2.11
N PRO A 464 -5.30 5.12 2.57
CA PRO A 464 -3.93 4.97 2.05
C PRO A 464 -3.85 4.82 0.53
N LEU A 465 -4.88 4.23 -0.06
CA LEU A 465 -5.03 4.01 -1.50
C LEU A 465 -6.23 4.80 -2.01
N MET A 466 -5.97 5.99 -2.55
CA MET A 466 -6.98 6.86 -3.11
C MET A 466 -7.03 6.72 -4.62
N THR A 467 -8.24 6.56 -5.17
CA THR A 467 -8.49 6.68 -6.61
C THR A 467 -8.25 8.13 -7.08
N LEU A 468 -8.04 8.33 -8.38
CA LEU A 468 -7.88 9.69 -8.96
C LEU A 468 -8.99 10.65 -8.55
N HIS A 469 -10.21 10.15 -8.52
CA HIS A 469 -11.38 10.92 -8.13
C HIS A 469 -11.37 11.31 -6.63
N GLU A 470 -10.94 10.41 -5.75
CA GLU A 470 -10.77 10.69 -4.32
C GLU A 470 -9.65 11.71 -4.08
N LYS A 471 -8.56 11.64 -4.83
CA LYS A 471 -7.46 12.62 -4.80
C LYS A 471 -7.95 14.03 -5.18
N GLU A 472 -8.73 14.16 -6.25
CA GLU A 472 -9.30 15.46 -6.68
C GLU A 472 -10.27 16.04 -5.65
N LEU A 473 -11.09 15.19 -5.03
CA LEU A 473 -12.05 15.64 -4.01
C LEU A 473 -11.34 16.09 -2.74
N LEU A 474 -10.36 15.33 -2.28
CA LEU A 474 -9.55 15.70 -1.13
C LEU A 474 -8.85 17.05 -1.38
N ARG A 475 -8.29 17.27 -2.58
CA ARG A 475 -7.66 18.53 -2.94
C ARG A 475 -8.65 19.70 -2.85
N LYS A 476 -9.85 19.54 -3.40
CA LYS A 476 -10.90 20.59 -3.33
C LYS A 476 -11.31 20.89 -1.88
N GLN A 477 -11.47 19.86 -1.04
CA GLN A 477 -11.84 20.02 0.36
C GLN A 477 -10.75 20.77 1.15
N VAL A 478 -9.49 20.36 0.98
CA VAL A 478 -8.36 20.96 1.71
C VAL A 478 -8.14 22.40 1.28
N ILE A 479 -8.11 22.69 -0.03
CA ILE A 479 -7.90 24.04 -0.55
C ILE A 479 -9.03 24.99 -0.10
N SER A 480 -10.29 24.55 -0.14
CA SER A 480 -11.41 25.38 0.32
C SER A 480 -11.36 25.73 1.81
N THR A 481 -10.69 24.94 2.62
CA THR A 481 -10.49 25.19 4.05
C THR A 481 -9.31 26.12 4.29
N ILE A 482 -8.28 26.05 3.44
CA ILE A 482 -7.04 26.84 3.57
C ILE A 482 -7.21 28.25 3.00
N ASP A 483 -8.02 28.46 1.98
CA ASP A 483 -8.30 29.78 1.38
C ASP A 483 -8.95 30.74 2.38
N LYS A 484 -9.53 30.25 3.46
CA LYS A 484 -9.91 31.09 4.61
C LYS A 484 -8.70 31.64 5.39
N SER A 485 -7.47 31.18 5.11
CA SER A 485 -6.23 31.57 5.83
C SER A 485 -5.15 32.24 4.96
N GLY A 486 -5.50 32.79 3.77
CA GLY A 486 -4.62 33.75 3.08
C GLY A 486 -3.84 33.27 1.85
N TYR A 487 -4.31 32.28 1.10
CA TYR A 487 -3.86 32.09 -0.29
C TYR A 487 -4.75 32.90 -1.23
N GLU A 488 -4.19 33.89 -1.93
CA GLU A 488 -4.86 34.53 -3.06
C GLU A 488 -4.98 33.50 -4.19
N THR A 489 -6.15 32.88 -4.33
CA THR A 489 -6.55 32.29 -5.60
C THR A 489 -6.51 33.39 -6.64
N ILE A 490 -5.88 33.15 -7.79
CA ILE A 490 -5.91 34.05 -8.91
C ILE A 490 -7.39 34.28 -9.25
N ASN A 491 -7.92 35.40 -8.81
CA ASN A 491 -9.31 35.77 -9.08
C ASN A 491 -9.39 36.24 -10.53
N ILE A 492 -9.94 35.39 -11.41
CA ILE A 492 -10.05 35.64 -12.84
C ILE A 492 -10.78 36.98 -13.09
N ASN A 493 -11.75 37.34 -12.27
CA ASN A 493 -12.43 38.63 -12.36
C ASN A 493 -11.48 39.81 -12.09
N LYS A 494 -10.59 39.68 -11.06
CA LYS A 494 -9.59 40.71 -10.75
C LYS A 494 -8.53 40.80 -11.84
N LEU A 495 -8.20 39.66 -12.48
CA LEU A 495 -7.30 39.62 -13.62
C LEU A 495 -7.91 40.33 -14.84
N ILE A 496 -9.18 40.08 -15.13
CA ILE A 496 -9.93 40.78 -16.20
C ILE A 496 -10.04 42.26 -15.92
N GLU A 497 -10.30 42.69 -14.69
CA GLU A 497 -10.30 44.11 -14.31
C GLU A 497 -8.93 44.75 -14.52
N THR A 498 -7.85 44.08 -14.20
CA THR A 498 -6.49 44.53 -14.42
C THR A 498 -6.18 44.65 -15.93
N ILE A 499 -6.64 43.69 -16.74
CA ILE A 499 -6.51 43.75 -18.20
C ILE A 499 -7.31 44.91 -18.78
N LYS A 500 -8.54 45.16 -18.29
CA LYS A 500 -9.38 46.32 -18.71
C LYS A 500 -8.72 47.68 -18.47
N GLN A 501 -7.84 47.78 -17.47
CA GLN A 501 -7.09 49.02 -17.18
C GLN A 501 -6.01 49.33 -18.22
N ASN A 502 -5.50 48.27 -18.93
CA ASN A 502 -4.34 48.35 -19.81
C ASN A 502 -4.64 47.94 -21.27
N ALA A 503 -5.82 47.37 -21.56
CA ALA A 503 -6.21 46.91 -22.88
C ALA A 503 -7.71 46.98 -23.10
N ILE A 504 -8.14 47.10 -24.37
CA ILE A 504 -9.54 47.04 -24.76
C ILE A 504 -9.93 45.59 -25.03
N ILE A 505 -10.86 45.05 -24.23
CA ILE A 505 -11.36 43.68 -24.39
C ILE A 505 -12.54 43.74 -25.37
N THR A 506 -12.41 43.04 -26.50
CA THR A 506 -13.44 42.98 -27.55
C THR A 506 -14.55 41.95 -27.22
N ASP A 507 -14.23 40.89 -26.47
CA ASP A 507 -15.20 39.91 -26.00
C ASP A 507 -14.74 39.37 -24.61
N GLU A 508 -15.42 39.86 -23.56
CA GLU A 508 -15.11 39.54 -22.18
C GLU A 508 -15.50 38.10 -21.82
N THR A 509 -16.58 37.58 -22.39
CA THR A 509 -17.03 36.21 -22.17
C THR A 509 -16.11 35.20 -22.80
N ALA A 510 -15.61 35.46 -24.01
CA ALA A 510 -14.62 34.62 -24.66
C ALA A 510 -13.27 34.63 -23.91
N LEU A 511 -12.83 35.80 -23.42
CA LEU A 511 -11.61 35.92 -22.62
C LEU A 511 -11.74 35.19 -21.28
N MET A 512 -12.88 35.31 -20.60
CA MET A 512 -13.17 34.63 -19.33
C MET A 512 -13.17 33.10 -19.51
N THR A 513 -13.77 32.61 -20.59
CA THR A 513 -13.80 31.19 -20.93
C THR A 513 -12.38 30.65 -21.24
N SER A 514 -11.62 31.42 -22.03
CA SER A 514 -10.24 31.06 -22.40
C SER A 514 -9.30 31.08 -21.21
N LEU A 515 -9.37 32.07 -20.33
CA LEU A 515 -8.59 32.11 -19.09
C LEU A 515 -8.98 30.97 -18.15
N SER A 516 -10.28 30.70 -18.00
CA SER A 516 -10.76 29.57 -17.18
C SER A 516 -10.27 28.21 -17.70
N SER A 517 -10.23 28.02 -19.02
CA SER A 517 -9.71 26.79 -19.64
C SER A 517 -8.19 26.67 -19.49
N LEU A 518 -7.44 27.75 -19.67
CA LEU A 518 -5.99 27.79 -19.48
C LEU A 518 -5.58 27.47 -18.04
N PHE A 519 -6.30 28.02 -17.05
CA PHE A 519 -6.03 27.73 -15.65
C PHE A 519 -6.55 26.34 -15.23
N GLN A 520 -7.59 25.80 -15.87
CA GLN A 520 -8.00 24.40 -15.69
C GLN A 520 -7.07 23.41 -16.39
N ASP A 521 -6.53 23.75 -17.56
CA ASP A 521 -5.59 22.90 -18.29
C ASP A 521 -4.19 22.91 -17.67
N SER A 522 -3.73 24.02 -17.08
CA SER A 522 -2.49 24.03 -16.29
C SER A 522 -2.63 23.18 -15.03
N GLN A 523 -3.76 23.24 -14.32
CA GLN A 523 -4.03 22.35 -13.19
C GLN A 523 -4.16 20.87 -13.61
N LYS A 524 -4.67 20.57 -14.81
CA LYS A 524 -4.72 19.19 -15.36
C LYS A 524 -3.37 18.69 -15.83
N ARG A 525 -2.47 19.55 -16.32
CA ARG A 525 -1.11 19.17 -16.73
C ARG A 525 -0.25 18.83 -15.53
N ASP A 526 -0.31 19.60 -14.44
CA ASP A 526 0.44 19.33 -13.21
C ASP A 526 -0.03 18.05 -12.48
N ILE A 527 -1.33 17.70 -12.60
CA ILE A 527 -1.86 16.45 -12.04
C ILE A 527 -1.55 15.23 -12.91
N LYS A 528 -1.41 15.41 -14.25
CA LYS A 528 -1.08 14.31 -15.17
C LYS A 528 0.40 13.90 -15.15
N ASP A 529 1.31 14.81 -14.82
CA ASP A 529 2.75 14.52 -14.86
C ASP A 529 3.31 13.85 -13.60
N ASN A 530 2.56 13.77 -12.50
CA ASN A 530 3.02 13.19 -11.23
C ASN A 530 2.46 11.78 -10.91
N ASN A 531 1.64 11.19 -11.75
CA ASN A 531 1.41 9.74 -11.69
C ASN A 531 2.70 9.03 -12.08
N VAL A 532 3.01 7.91 -11.42
CA VAL A 532 4.04 6.94 -11.86
C VAL A 532 3.60 6.38 -13.22
N ILE A 533 3.66 7.22 -14.26
CA ILE A 533 3.39 6.83 -15.63
C ILE A 533 4.72 6.24 -16.13
N SER A 534 4.82 4.94 -16.08
CA SER A 534 5.81 4.22 -16.82
C SER A 534 5.51 4.36 -18.31
N TYR A 535 6.44 4.94 -19.06
CA TYR A 535 6.29 5.17 -20.50
C TYR A 535 6.77 3.94 -21.29
N GLY A 536 6.05 3.63 -22.38
CA GLY A 536 6.46 2.57 -23.30
C GLY A 536 7.73 2.90 -24.09
N LEU A 537 8.32 1.86 -24.69
CA LEU A 537 9.59 1.91 -25.44
C LEU A 537 9.60 2.98 -26.54
N ARG A 538 8.47 3.23 -27.19
CA ARG A 538 8.30 4.27 -28.20
C ARG A 538 8.73 5.67 -27.74
N LYS A 539 8.54 5.99 -26.45
CA LYS A 539 8.93 7.31 -25.92
C LYS A 539 10.41 7.37 -25.57
N PHE A 540 11.00 6.25 -25.14
CA PHE A 540 12.40 6.18 -24.75
C PHE A 540 13.35 5.99 -25.94
N LEU A 541 12.92 5.32 -27.01
CA LEU A 541 13.70 5.00 -28.17
C LEU A 541 13.13 5.65 -29.45
N PRO A 542 13.41 6.94 -29.71
CA PRO A 542 13.07 7.59 -30.98
C PRO A 542 13.75 6.95 -32.17
N SER A 543 13.16 7.05 -33.36
CA SER A 543 13.77 6.49 -34.62
C SER A 543 15.18 6.99 -34.87
N ASP A 544 15.44 8.27 -34.59
CA ASP A 544 16.74 8.92 -34.82
C ASP A 544 17.85 8.41 -33.87
N PHE A 545 17.49 7.61 -32.86
CA PHE A 545 18.44 7.02 -31.91
C PHE A 545 18.77 5.56 -32.25
N ILE A 546 18.29 5.05 -33.41
CA ILE A 546 18.60 3.72 -33.94
C ILE A 546 19.68 3.86 -34.98
N GLN A 547 20.73 3.05 -34.92
CA GLN A 547 21.86 3.06 -35.80
C GLN A 547 22.19 1.65 -36.31
N TYR A 548 22.78 1.57 -37.52
CA TYR A 548 23.28 0.33 -38.10
C TYR A 548 24.78 0.41 -38.37
N ARG A 549 25.50 -0.69 -38.13
CA ARG A 549 26.89 -0.89 -38.56
C ARG A 549 27.08 -2.33 -39.03
N ASP A 550 27.94 -2.52 -40.02
CA ASP A 550 28.29 -3.88 -40.44
C ASP A 550 29.21 -4.54 -39.40
N ASN A 551 30.23 -3.81 -38.94
CA ASN A 551 31.26 -4.28 -38.03
C ASN A 551 31.65 -3.17 -37.06
N VAL A 552 32.19 -3.57 -35.89
CA VAL A 552 32.90 -2.75 -34.92
C VAL A 552 34.19 -3.49 -34.53
N GLU A 553 35.23 -2.78 -34.12
CA GLU A 553 36.50 -3.38 -33.71
C GLU A 553 36.37 -4.20 -32.43
N ASN A 554 35.62 -3.68 -31.47
CA ASN A 554 35.42 -4.27 -30.14
C ASN A 554 34.12 -3.74 -29.48
N TRP A 555 33.77 -4.31 -28.32
CA TRP A 555 32.58 -3.91 -27.59
C TRP A 555 32.65 -2.46 -27.04
N GLN A 556 33.84 -1.94 -26.74
CA GLN A 556 34.05 -0.55 -26.33
C GLN A 556 33.64 0.44 -27.42
N GLU A 557 34.05 0.13 -28.66
CA GLU A 557 33.62 0.91 -29.81
C GLU A 557 32.12 0.82 -30.05
N ALA A 558 31.53 -0.38 -29.90
CA ALA A 558 30.09 -0.58 -29.99
C ALA A 558 29.32 0.32 -29.02
N ILE A 559 29.75 0.41 -27.75
CA ILE A 559 29.14 1.28 -26.75
C ILE A 559 29.29 2.75 -27.14
N ARG A 560 30.49 3.19 -27.61
CA ARG A 560 30.69 4.58 -28.02
C ARG A 560 29.75 4.97 -29.16
N ILE A 561 29.67 4.15 -30.21
CA ILE A 561 28.77 4.41 -31.34
C ILE A 561 27.32 4.40 -30.92
N ALA A 562 26.89 3.42 -30.09
CA ALA A 562 25.54 3.35 -29.61
C ALA A 562 25.13 4.58 -28.77
N CYS A 563 26.08 5.21 -28.04
CA CYS A 563 25.86 6.40 -27.26
C CYS A 563 25.92 7.71 -28.07
N GLU A 564 26.38 7.74 -29.29
CA GLU A 564 26.51 8.97 -30.12
C GLU A 564 25.21 9.80 -30.17
N PRO A 565 24.01 9.21 -30.44
CA PRO A 565 22.79 9.99 -30.47
C PRO A 565 22.45 10.61 -29.13
N LEU A 566 22.72 9.92 -28.00
CA LEU A 566 22.45 10.41 -26.64
C LEU A 566 23.35 11.60 -26.29
N VAL A 567 24.64 11.54 -26.65
CA VAL A 567 25.61 12.64 -26.47
C VAL A 567 25.24 13.85 -27.32
N LYS A 568 24.97 13.62 -28.61
CA LYS A 568 24.63 14.67 -29.61
C LYS A 568 23.37 15.46 -29.18
N ASN A 569 22.42 14.80 -28.58
CA ASN A 569 21.16 15.42 -28.12
C ASN A 569 21.18 15.89 -26.66
N ASN A 570 22.37 15.94 -26.01
CA ASN A 570 22.54 16.34 -24.62
C ASN A 570 21.71 15.52 -23.62
N ILE A 571 21.46 14.26 -23.91
CA ILE A 571 20.80 13.31 -23.01
C ILE A 571 21.77 12.78 -21.95
N ILE A 572 23.04 12.59 -22.37
CA ILE A 572 24.14 12.17 -21.50
C ILE A 572 25.38 13.03 -21.72
N LYS A 573 26.23 13.13 -20.71
CA LYS A 573 27.58 13.71 -20.82
C LYS A 573 28.55 12.67 -21.44
N SER A 574 29.62 13.15 -22.09
CA SER A 574 30.66 12.26 -22.60
C SER A 574 31.35 11.42 -21.52
N SER A 575 31.38 11.92 -20.26
CA SER A 575 31.88 11.17 -19.11
C SER A 575 31.07 9.91 -18.83
N TYR A 576 29.76 9.93 -19.10
CA TYR A 576 28.90 8.75 -18.91
C TYR A 576 29.31 7.58 -19.79
N VAL A 577 29.70 7.87 -21.05
CA VAL A 577 30.20 6.85 -21.98
C VAL A 577 31.49 6.17 -21.48
N ASN A 578 32.38 6.95 -20.87
CA ASN A 578 33.59 6.40 -20.26
C ASN A 578 33.27 5.51 -19.07
N THR A 579 32.34 5.94 -18.23
CA THR A 579 31.84 5.12 -17.10
C THR A 579 31.24 3.80 -17.59
N LEU A 580 30.42 3.83 -18.64
CA LEU A 580 29.87 2.61 -19.21
C LEU A 580 30.95 1.63 -19.69
N ILE A 581 32.08 2.10 -20.17
CA ILE A 581 33.21 1.28 -20.60
C ILE A 581 34.03 0.78 -19.42
N GLU A 582 34.33 1.64 -18.43
CA GLU A 582 35.11 1.32 -17.24
C GLU A 582 34.41 0.32 -16.32
N ASP A 583 33.14 0.53 -16.03
CA ASP A 583 32.33 -0.38 -15.22
C ASP A 583 32.26 -1.78 -15.85
N ASN A 584 32.46 -1.88 -17.12
CA ASN A 584 32.47 -3.09 -17.90
C ASN A 584 33.80 -3.88 -17.87
N ASP A 585 34.92 -3.22 -17.81
CA ASP A 585 36.23 -3.85 -17.69
C ASP A 585 36.42 -4.59 -16.36
N HIS A 586 35.72 -4.17 -15.32
CA HIS A 586 35.81 -4.72 -13.97
C HIS A 586 34.85 -5.89 -13.69
N GLN A 587 34.26 -6.53 -14.70
CA GLN A 587 33.28 -7.64 -14.58
C GLN A 587 32.03 -7.29 -13.75
N GLN A 588 31.78 -6.03 -13.49
CA GLN A 588 30.59 -5.59 -12.76
C GLN A 588 29.51 -5.14 -13.76
N ILE A 589 28.46 -5.92 -13.82
CA ILE A 589 27.10 -5.55 -14.22
C ILE A 589 26.89 -5.24 -15.71
N TYR A 590 26.92 -6.30 -16.55
CA TYR A 590 26.12 -6.26 -17.76
C TYR A 590 24.77 -6.87 -17.50
N SER A 591 23.71 -6.14 -17.81
CA SER A 591 22.45 -6.76 -18.07
C SER A 591 22.39 -7.08 -19.57
N PHE A 592 22.20 -8.34 -19.87
CA PHE A 592 21.87 -8.80 -21.22
C PHE A 592 20.39 -9.14 -21.24
N LEU A 593 19.72 -8.83 -22.31
CA LEU A 593 18.36 -9.25 -22.58
C LEU A 593 18.39 -10.30 -23.67
N GLY A 594 17.87 -11.48 -23.41
CA GLY A 594 17.97 -12.62 -24.30
C GLY A 594 19.41 -12.99 -24.61
N GLU A 595 19.65 -13.58 -25.81
CA GLU A 595 20.99 -14.03 -26.24
C GLU A 595 21.74 -12.96 -27.03
N ASN A 596 21.05 -11.98 -27.63
CA ASN A 596 21.57 -11.11 -28.68
C ASN A 596 21.67 -9.62 -28.34
N MET A 597 21.24 -9.20 -27.15
CA MET A 597 21.15 -7.78 -26.77
C MET A 597 21.91 -7.47 -25.49
N ALA A 598 22.78 -6.46 -25.53
CA ALA A 598 23.41 -5.84 -24.37
C ALA A 598 22.70 -4.51 -24.02
N ILE A 599 22.48 -4.24 -22.75
CA ILE A 599 21.88 -2.97 -22.25
C ILE A 599 22.84 -2.27 -21.27
N PRO A 600 23.92 -1.61 -21.77
CA PRO A 600 24.85 -0.87 -20.92
C PRO A 600 24.12 0.27 -20.21
N HIS A 601 24.29 0.38 -18.88
CA HIS A 601 23.72 1.45 -18.08
C HIS A 601 24.56 1.70 -16.81
N ALA A 602 24.47 2.89 -16.26
CA ALA A 602 25.14 3.28 -15.02
C ALA A 602 24.27 4.25 -14.22
N ALA A 603 24.67 4.56 -12.98
CA ALA A 603 23.95 5.45 -12.08
C ALA A 603 23.76 6.86 -12.70
N THR A 604 22.63 7.50 -12.38
CA THR A 604 22.22 8.80 -12.95
C THR A 604 23.26 9.90 -12.73
N GLU A 605 23.92 9.93 -11.55
CA GLU A 605 24.92 10.94 -11.16
C GLU A 605 26.19 10.87 -12.03
N LYS A 606 26.40 9.77 -12.73
CA LYS A 606 27.55 9.57 -13.63
C LYS A 606 27.47 10.37 -14.93
N GLY A 607 26.37 11.10 -15.13
CA GLY A 607 26.27 12.04 -16.23
C GLY A 607 25.02 11.91 -17.11
N VAL A 608 23.95 11.33 -16.61
CA VAL A 608 22.64 11.33 -17.26
C VAL A 608 21.95 12.67 -17.05
N LEU A 609 21.37 13.26 -18.09
CA LEU A 609 20.68 14.54 -18.10
C LEU A 609 19.17 14.43 -18.38
N ALA A 610 18.76 13.38 -19.11
CA ALA A 610 17.37 13.10 -19.45
C ALA A 610 17.15 11.61 -19.72
N ASP A 611 15.88 11.19 -19.69
CA ASP A 611 15.47 9.81 -19.99
C ASP A 611 15.49 9.53 -21.50
N ALA A 612 16.31 8.59 -21.97
CA ALA A 612 16.25 8.03 -23.33
C ALA A 612 17.07 6.75 -23.46
N PHE A 613 16.73 5.94 -24.47
CA PHE A 613 17.49 4.79 -24.94
C PHE A 613 18.04 5.07 -26.32
N ALA A 614 19.15 4.46 -26.67
CA ALA A 614 19.60 4.40 -28.04
C ALA A 614 19.87 2.93 -28.43
N MET A 615 19.92 2.61 -29.72
CA MET A 615 20.11 1.25 -30.17
C MET A 615 21.08 1.20 -31.35
N LEU A 616 22.10 0.36 -31.24
CA LEU A 616 23.02 0.01 -32.33
C LEU A 616 22.74 -1.43 -32.75
N ILE A 617 22.42 -1.64 -34.00
CA ILE A 617 22.21 -2.94 -34.64
C ILE A 617 23.45 -3.29 -35.47
N LEU A 618 24.08 -4.43 -35.16
CA LEU A 618 25.27 -4.93 -35.78
C LEU A 618 24.95 -6.11 -36.70
N LYS A 619 25.42 -6.08 -37.92
CA LYS A 619 25.30 -7.21 -38.84
C LYS A 619 26.14 -8.40 -38.39
N ASN A 620 27.35 -8.15 -37.91
CA ASN A 620 28.22 -9.17 -37.32
C ASN A 620 28.27 -8.95 -35.80
N PRO A 621 27.98 -10.00 -34.98
CA PRO A 621 27.94 -9.86 -33.51
C PRO A 621 29.33 -9.50 -32.98
N VAL A 622 29.34 -8.66 -31.93
CA VAL A 622 30.53 -8.30 -31.18
C VAL A 622 30.61 -9.09 -29.86
N GLU A 623 31.80 -9.53 -29.48
CA GLU A 623 32.02 -10.26 -28.24
C GLU A 623 32.33 -9.30 -27.11
N PHE A 624 31.54 -9.40 -26.02
CA PHE A 624 31.72 -8.64 -24.79
C PHE A 624 32.70 -9.31 -23.82
N ALA A 625 33.15 -8.60 -22.77
CA ALA A 625 34.17 -9.06 -21.84
C ALA A 625 33.85 -10.40 -21.14
N ASN A 626 32.57 -10.76 -21.01
CA ASN A 626 32.10 -12.02 -20.43
C ASN A 626 32.06 -13.19 -21.45
N GLY A 627 32.49 -12.96 -22.71
CA GLY A 627 32.46 -13.96 -23.79
C GLY A 627 31.12 -14.06 -24.54
N GLN A 628 30.10 -13.28 -24.19
CA GLN A 628 28.81 -13.28 -24.86
C GLN A 628 28.90 -12.46 -26.16
N LYS A 629 28.36 -13.02 -27.24
CA LYS A 629 28.28 -12.35 -28.55
C LYS A 629 26.91 -11.73 -28.73
N VAL A 630 26.85 -10.43 -28.99
CA VAL A 630 25.59 -9.71 -29.19
C VAL A 630 25.59 -8.95 -30.50
N SER A 631 24.43 -8.86 -31.10
CA SER A 631 24.18 -8.10 -32.34
C SER A 631 23.49 -6.75 -32.05
N ILE A 632 22.99 -6.52 -30.89
CA ILE A 632 22.30 -5.28 -30.52
C ILE A 632 22.90 -4.72 -29.22
N VAL A 633 23.23 -3.43 -29.22
CA VAL A 633 23.75 -2.71 -28.07
C VAL A 633 22.81 -1.51 -27.79
N THR A 634 22.13 -1.54 -26.66
CA THR A 634 21.12 -0.54 -26.29
C THR A 634 21.52 0.16 -24.98
N PRO A 635 22.33 1.25 -25.02
CA PRO A 635 22.63 2.03 -23.84
C PRO A 635 21.38 2.71 -23.32
N LEU A 636 21.21 2.66 -21.98
CA LEU A 636 20.08 3.26 -21.27
C LEU A 636 20.54 4.51 -20.52
N ALA A 637 19.91 5.65 -20.79
CA ALA A 637 20.01 6.86 -20.00
C ALA A 637 18.74 6.99 -19.15
N ILE A 638 18.84 6.77 -17.85
CA ILE A 638 17.73 6.77 -16.92
C ILE A 638 17.93 7.91 -15.93
N TYR A 639 17.16 8.98 -16.08
CA TYR A 639 17.14 10.12 -15.18
C TYR A 639 16.11 9.93 -14.07
N ASN A 640 14.93 9.41 -14.40
CA ASN A 640 13.85 9.12 -13.47
C ASN A 640 13.66 7.60 -13.33
N PRO A 641 14.02 7.00 -12.18
CA PRO A 641 14.05 5.53 -12.03
C PRO A 641 12.68 4.84 -12.13
N ASN A 642 11.58 5.59 -12.10
CA ASN A 642 10.22 5.01 -12.10
C ASN A 642 9.55 5.05 -13.48
N ARG A 643 10.16 5.70 -14.50
CA ARG A 643 9.49 5.95 -15.78
C ARG A 643 9.83 4.94 -16.87
N HIS A 644 10.95 4.25 -16.77
CA HIS A 644 11.51 3.39 -17.83
C HIS A 644 11.08 1.92 -17.72
N LEU A 645 10.52 1.46 -16.62
CA LEU A 645 10.26 0.04 -16.37
C LEU A 645 9.41 -0.61 -17.47
N LYS A 646 8.34 0.04 -17.92
CA LYS A 646 7.52 -0.47 -19.04
C LYS A 646 8.31 -0.56 -20.35
N ALA A 647 9.16 0.42 -20.62
CA ALA A 647 10.04 0.39 -21.81
C ALA A 647 11.06 -0.75 -21.70
N LEU A 648 11.60 -1.00 -20.51
CA LEU A 648 12.53 -2.09 -20.26
C LEU A 648 11.87 -3.47 -20.45
N PHE A 649 10.63 -3.64 -19.97
CA PHE A 649 9.85 -4.87 -20.23
C PHE A 649 9.62 -5.10 -21.71
N GLN A 650 9.19 -4.07 -22.44
CA GLN A 650 8.99 -4.16 -23.88
C GLN A 650 10.29 -4.48 -24.63
N LEU A 651 11.43 -3.99 -24.12
CA LEU A 651 12.75 -4.31 -24.68
C LEU A 651 13.14 -5.77 -24.38
N ALA A 652 12.80 -6.27 -23.19
CA ALA A 652 13.02 -7.67 -22.82
C ALA A 652 12.14 -8.61 -23.64
N ASP A 653 10.84 -8.31 -23.77
CA ASP A 653 9.92 -9.07 -24.63
C ASP A 653 10.42 -9.12 -26.10
N LEU A 654 10.95 -7.99 -26.61
CA LEU A 654 11.57 -7.94 -27.96
C LEU A 654 12.78 -8.85 -28.05
N ALA A 655 13.64 -8.86 -27.01
CA ALA A 655 14.86 -9.66 -26.99
C ALA A 655 14.61 -11.18 -26.88
N GLU A 656 13.48 -11.57 -26.30
CA GLU A 656 13.05 -12.98 -26.15
C GLU A 656 12.24 -13.49 -27.35
N ASP A 657 11.67 -12.58 -28.17
CA ASP A 657 10.89 -12.93 -29.37
C ASP A 657 11.82 -13.21 -30.54
N ASN A 658 12.12 -14.48 -30.77
CA ASN A 658 13.02 -14.92 -31.84
C ASN A 658 12.60 -14.48 -33.23
N GLU A 659 11.30 -14.37 -33.52
CA GLU A 659 10.78 -13.95 -34.82
C GLU A 659 11.00 -12.45 -35.05
N LYS A 660 10.67 -11.62 -34.05
CA LYS A 660 10.91 -10.18 -34.13
C LYS A 660 12.41 -9.86 -34.14
N MET A 661 13.19 -10.59 -33.34
CA MET A 661 14.64 -10.41 -33.28
C MET A 661 15.29 -10.73 -34.65
N SER A 662 14.91 -11.84 -35.33
CA SER A 662 15.38 -12.15 -36.64
C SER A 662 15.01 -11.06 -37.65
N LYS A 663 13.76 -10.60 -37.68
CA LYS A 663 13.30 -9.50 -38.53
C LYS A 663 14.08 -8.20 -38.26
N LEU A 664 14.39 -7.91 -37.02
CA LEU A 664 15.13 -6.72 -36.61
C LEU A 664 16.58 -6.77 -37.11
N LEU A 665 17.24 -7.92 -37.00
CA LEU A 665 18.61 -8.12 -37.48
C LEU A 665 18.70 -8.12 -39.04
N ASP A 666 17.66 -8.56 -39.74
CA ASP A 666 17.56 -8.56 -41.18
C ASP A 666 17.14 -7.19 -41.76
N SER A 667 16.65 -6.27 -40.92
CA SER A 667 16.23 -4.94 -41.34
C SER A 667 17.44 -4.11 -41.82
N LYS A 668 17.21 -3.28 -42.83
CA LYS A 668 18.27 -2.43 -43.43
C LYS A 668 18.01 -0.95 -43.25
N GLU A 669 16.80 -0.59 -42.89
CA GLU A 669 16.37 0.80 -42.71
C GLU A 669 15.90 1.03 -41.28
N VAL A 670 16.20 2.22 -40.76
CA VAL A 670 15.80 2.65 -39.41
C VAL A 670 14.27 2.63 -39.24
N THR A 671 13.53 2.96 -40.30
CA THR A 671 12.06 2.96 -40.31
C THR A 671 11.51 1.56 -40.09
N ASP A 672 12.09 0.53 -40.72
CA ASP A 672 11.65 -0.86 -40.57
C ASP A 672 11.94 -1.38 -39.17
N ALA A 673 13.14 -1.11 -38.65
CA ALA A 673 13.49 -1.48 -37.28
C ALA A 673 12.57 -0.82 -36.29
N TRP A 674 12.29 0.47 -36.45
CA TRP A 674 11.43 1.21 -35.54
C TRP A 674 9.97 0.69 -35.51
N LEU A 675 9.45 0.27 -36.69
CA LEU A 675 8.14 -0.37 -36.79
C LEU A 675 8.10 -1.74 -36.10
N ILE A 676 9.16 -2.56 -36.29
CA ILE A 676 9.27 -3.87 -35.60
C ILE A 676 9.30 -3.70 -34.07
N ILE A 677 10.08 -2.73 -33.58
CA ILE A 677 10.27 -2.45 -32.15
C ILE A 677 8.97 -1.97 -31.52
N ASN A 678 8.19 -1.15 -32.19
CA ASN A 678 7.00 -0.52 -31.63
C ASN A 678 5.68 -1.24 -31.90
N GLY A 679 5.71 -2.36 -32.60
CA GLY A 679 4.53 -3.13 -33.01
C GLY A 679 3.66 -2.33 -33.97
N SER A 680 3.49 -2.79 -35.16
CA SER A 680 2.56 -2.23 -36.17
C SER A 680 1.12 -2.22 -35.66
#